data_4b00178a4b228ba7df3dfc2dcd537e39
#
_entry.id   4b00178a4b228ba7df3dfc2dcd537e39
#
_cell.length_a   1.000
_cell.length_b   1.000
_cell.length_c   1.000
_cell.angle_alpha   90.00
_cell.angle_beta   90.00
_cell.angle_gamma   90.00
#
_symmetry.space_group_name_H-M   'P 1'
#
loop_
_entity.id
_entity.type
_entity.pdbx_description
1 polymer ?
#
loop_
_entity_poly.entity_id
_entity_poly.type
_entity_poly.pdbx_seq_one_letter_code
_entity_poly.pdbx_strand_id
1 'polypeptide(L)'
;MKLLPLPLLMLLSPSALAGWTLPGFPAFDETAAGLFASQAALPKGQLPLRLYQDNHCWQPAEAVKLNQALSLQPCGANPPVSWRQFRAGDYQVRIDTRSGTPTLQLSLSRAPENAAVAVRSCPRWDGKPVTVDVASTFAEGETLRDFYSGQTAQVSQGKITLQPAAASGGLLLLESAATAKPAAFSWHNATVYFVLTDRFENGNPANDHSYGRRSDGLQEIGTFHGGDLAGLTQKLDYLQQLGVNALWISSPLEQIHGWVGGGTQGDFPHYAYHGYYALDWTRLDANMGTEQELRTLVEQAHRRGIRILFDVVVNHVGYATLADMQTFHFGSLYLQGAEVEKTLGKNWSDWRPGPGQNWHSFNDYINFSDKAGWRPWWGKNWIRTDIGDYDAPGYDDLTMSLAFLPDIKTEAPGASGLPLFYRHKPDTAARDMPGAATRDYLTIWLSQWVRDYGIDGFRVDTAKHVEKPTLALLKQRATAALAAWKAEHPQQALDDAPFWMTGEAWGHGVMKSDYYQNGFDAMINFDFQDQASQALGCFADIDATYRQMAERLQDFNVLSYLSSHDTRLFFASDAKGSQVHQQQAANLLLLAPGAVQIYYGDESGRPLGPTGSDPLQGTRSDMNWPELQGEKAPLLAHWQRLGQFRARHPAIGGGVQTPWPHAAYYAFSRRLGDDKVMVVWAGKRSQ
;
A
#
# COMPACT_ATOMS: atom_id res chain seq x y z
N MET A 1 -63.24 36.85 -26.24
CA MET A 1 -62.03 36.85 -27.08
C MET A 1 -61.52 35.43 -27.12
N LYS A 2 -61.47 34.87 -28.35
CA LYS A 2 -61.42 33.43 -28.67
C LYS A 2 -59.99 32.90 -28.49
N LEU A 3 -59.85 31.81 -27.73
CA LEU A 3 -58.71 30.95 -27.70
C LEU A 3 -58.80 29.92 -28.84
N LEU A 4 -57.79 29.86 -29.67
CA LEU A 4 -57.57 28.81 -30.69
C LEU A 4 -56.77 27.66 -30.07
N PRO A 5 -57.12 26.39 -30.40
CA PRO A 5 -56.34 25.27 -29.91
C PRO A 5 -55.16 24.97 -30.82
N LEU A 6 -53.96 24.72 -30.23
CA LEU A 6 -52.79 24.13 -30.87
C LEU A 6 -53.03 22.64 -31.11
N PRO A 7 -52.55 22.09 -32.23
CA PRO A 7 -52.64 20.66 -32.49
C PRO A 7 -51.64 19.88 -31.65
N LEU A 8 -52.18 18.82 -31.07
CA LEU A 8 -51.43 17.79 -30.33
C LEU A 8 -50.59 16.99 -31.35
N LEU A 9 -49.30 17.27 -31.42
CA LEU A 9 -48.35 16.42 -32.14
C LEU A 9 -48.12 15.18 -31.30
N MET A 10 -48.74 14.06 -31.70
CA MET A 10 -48.36 12.72 -31.18
C MET A 10 -46.91 12.45 -31.62
N LEU A 11 -45.98 12.61 -30.74
CA LEU A 11 -44.67 12.01 -30.83
C LEU A 11 -44.86 10.49 -30.66
N LEU A 12 -44.81 9.77 -31.76
CA LEU A 12 -44.60 8.33 -31.78
C LEU A 12 -43.24 8.10 -31.10
N SER A 13 -43.29 7.55 -29.91
CA SER A 13 -42.10 6.97 -29.26
C SER A 13 -41.53 5.91 -30.18
N PRO A 14 -40.22 5.95 -30.56
CA PRO A 14 -39.65 4.78 -31.19
C PRO A 14 -39.81 3.63 -30.20
N SER A 15 -40.39 2.53 -30.62
CA SER A 15 -40.42 1.25 -29.93
C SER A 15 -38.97 0.97 -29.49
N ALA A 16 -38.75 0.95 -28.20
CA ALA A 16 -37.48 0.50 -27.66
C ALA A 16 -37.24 -0.93 -28.17
N LEU A 17 -36.38 -1.08 -29.16
CA LEU A 17 -35.84 -2.38 -29.52
C LEU A 17 -35.20 -2.93 -28.26
N ALA A 18 -35.71 -4.03 -27.78
CA ALA A 18 -35.22 -4.78 -26.63
C ALA A 18 -33.74 -5.13 -26.84
N GLY A 19 -32.86 -4.36 -26.23
CA GLY A 19 -31.43 -4.47 -26.44
C GLY A 19 -30.72 -5.08 -25.24
N TRP A 20 -29.57 -5.67 -25.50
CA TRP A 20 -28.69 -6.14 -24.44
C TRP A 20 -28.13 -4.96 -23.61
N THR A 21 -28.03 -5.17 -22.30
CA THR A 21 -27.38 -4.22 -21.37
C THR A 21 -26.40 -4.94 -20.47
N LEU A 22 -25.28 -4.28 -20.19
CA LEU A 22 -24.27 -4.72 -19.22
C LEU A 22 -23.84 -3.50 -18.39
N PRO A 23 -23.98 -3.54 -17.05
CA PRO A 23 -23.50 -2.45 -16.21
C PRO A 23 -22.05 -2.07 -16.51
N GLY A 24 -21.79 -0.80 -16.66
CA GLY A 24 -20.45 -0.28 -17.04
C GLY A 24 -20.20 -0.14 -18.53
N PHE A 25 -21.13 -0.58 -19.38
CA PHE A 25 -21.09 -0.40 -20.84
C PHE A 25 -22.27 0.43 -21.34
N PRO A 26 -22.13 1.21 -22.40
CA PRO A 26 -23.23 1.80 -23.15
C PRO A 26 -24.22 0.73 -23.65
N ALA A 27 -25.36 1.16 -24.16
CA ALA A 27 -26.30 0.26 -24.86
C ALA A 27 -25.57 -0.47 -26.01
N PHE A 28 -25.94 -1.72 -26.23
CA PHE A 28 -25.35 -2.53 -27.30
C PHE A 28 -25.98 -2.17 -28.65
N ASP A 29 -25.14 -1.94 -29.64
CA ASP A 29 -25.56 -1.77 -31.02
C ASP A 29 -25.60 -3.12 -31.73
N GLU A 30 -26.65 -3.39 -32.49
CA GLU A 30 -26.71 -4.55 -33.37
C GLU A 30 -25.87 -4.27 -34.62
N THR A 31 -24.69 -4.89 -34.66
CA THR A 31 -23.72 -4.69 -35.78
C THR A 31 -23.99 -5.58 -36.97
N ALA A 32 -24.73 -6.66 -36.80
CA ALA A 32 -25.31 -7.55 -37.82
C ALA A 32 -26.43 -8.37 -37.15
N ALA A 33 -27.33 -8.97 -37.95
CA ALA A 33 -28.45 -9.75 -37.41
C ALA A 33 -28.00 -10.78 -36.38
N GLY A 34 -28.42 -10.60 -35.12
CA GLY A 34 -28.05 -11.45 -33.98
C GLY A 34 -26.62 -11.26 -33.43
N LEU A 35 -25.92 -10.21 -33.87
CA LEU A 35 -24.59 -9.86 -33.36
C LEU A 35 -24.63 -8.45 -32.76
N PHE A 36 -24.39 -8.35 -31.47
CA PHE A 36 -24.44 -7.11 -30.70
C PHE A 36 -23.05 -6.75 -30.17
N ALA A 37 -22.74 -5.47 -30.15
CA ALA A 37 -21.47 -4.99 -29.62
C ALA A 37 -21.65 -3.70 -28.79
N SER A 38 -20.85 -3.57 -27.74
CA SER A 38 -20.69 -2.34 -26.98
C SER A 38 -19.22 -2.13 -26.62
N GLN A 39 -18.81 -0.88 -26.48
CA GLN A 39 -17.44 -0.52 -26.11
C GLN A 39 -17.45 0.49 -24.97
N ALA A 40 -16.56 0.29 -23.99
CA ALA A 40 -16.37 1.22 -22.88
C ALA A 40 -14.90 1.31 -22.49
N ALA A 41 -14.50 2.52 -22.09
CA ALA A 41 -13.26 2.72 -21.36
C ALA A 41 -13.50 2.32 -19.90
N LEU A 42 -12.83 1.28 -19.44
CA LEU A 42 -12.98 0.76 -18.08
C LEU A 42 -11.71 1.07 -17.26
N PRO A 43 -11.86 1.62 -16.04
CA PRO A 43 -10.75 1.75 -15.11
C PRO A 43 -10.29 0.36 -14.65
N LYS A 44 -9.10 0.26 -14.10
CA LYS A 44 -8.64 -0.96 -13.42
C LYS A 44 -9.63 -1.34 -12.31
N GLY A 45 -10.10 -2.58 -12.30
CA GLY A 45 -11.08 -2.99 -11.30
C GLY A 45 -11.68 -4.37 -11.56
N GLN A 46 -12.82 -4.62 -10.95
CA GLN A 46 -13.61 -5.83 -11.11
C GLN A 46 -14.97 -5.47 -11.73
N LEU A 47 -15.38 -6.22 -12.75
CA LEU A 47 -16.65 -6.04 -13.42
C LEU A 47 -17.53 -7.27 -13.22
N PRO A 48 -18.67 -7.16 -12.52
CA PRO A 48 -19.65 -8.25 -12.46
C PRO A 48 -20.33 -8.38 -13.83
N LEU A 49 -20.33 -9.59 -14.38
CA LEU A 49 -20.90 -9.86 -15.71
C LEU A 49 -22.30 -10.41 -15.59
N ARG A 50 -23.25 -9.52 -15.34
CA ARG A 50 -24.69 -9.76 -15.49
C ARG A 50 -25.21 -8.94 -16.67
N LEU A 51 -25.66 -9.65 -17.70
CA LEU A 51 -26.24 -9.05 -18.88
C LEU A 51 -27.76 -9.17 -18.78
N TYR A 52 -28.47 -8.20 -19.30
CA TYR A 52 -29.93 -8.20 -19.30
C TYR A 52 -30.43 -8.02 -20.73
N GLN A 53 -31.41 -8.83 -21.10
CA GLN A 53 -32.17 -8.69 -22.33
C GLN A 53 -33.65 -8.93 -21.99
N ASP A 54 -34.50 -7.95 -22.26
CA ASP A 54 -35.96 -8.06 -22.03
C ASP A 54 -36.34 -8.58 -20.64
N ASN A 55 -35.75 -8.05 -19.60
CA ASN A 55 -35.93 -8.51 -18.20
C ASN A 55 -35.37 -9.92 -17.90
N HIS A 56 -34.75 -10.59 -18.83
CA HIS A 56 -34.04 -11.83 -18.58
C HIS A 56 -32.57 -11.54 -18.24
N CYS A 57 -32.10 -12.16 -17.14
CA CYS A 57 -30.71 -12.04 -16.71
C CYS A 57 -29.86 -13.20 -17.25
N TRP A 58 -28.73 -12.90 -17.81
CA TRP A 58 -27.75 -13.84 -18.35
C TRP A 58 -26.38 -13.63 -17.71
N GLN A 59 -25.62 -14.71 -17.54
CA GLN A 59 -24.25 -14.68 -17.05
C GLN A 59 -23.39 -15.70 -17.76
N PRO A 60 -22.04 -15.50 -17.86
CA PRO A 60 -21.15 -16.53 -18.39
C PRO A 60 -21.26 -17.84 -17.62
N ALA A 61 -21.19 -18.96 -18.33
CA ALA A 61 -21.23 -20.29 -17.73
C ALA A 61 -19.91 -20.66 -17.01
N GLU A 62 -18.82 -19.98 -17.34
CA GLU A 62 -17.48 -20.24 -16.80
C GLU A 62 -16.68 -18.94 -16.65
N ALA A 63 -15.51 -19.03 -16.02
CA ALA A 63 -14.61 -17.90 -15.80
C ALA A 63 -14.18 -17.22 -17.11
N VAL A 64 -14.18 -15.88 -17.11
CA VAL A 64 -13.94 -15.08 -18.31
C VAL A 64 -12.47 -14.98 -18.63
N LYS A 65 -12.12 -15.27 -19.87
CA LYS A 65 -10.82 -15.02 -20.49
C LYS A 65 -10.99 -14.06 -21.68
N LEU A 66 -10.06 -13.13 -21.82
CA LEU A 66 -10.06 -12.22 -22.97
C LEU A 66 -9.96 -12.98 -24.28
N ASN A 67 -10.69 -12.49 -25.29
CA ASN A 67 -10.74 -13.02 -26.65
C ASN A 67 -11.31 -14.45 -26.79
N GLN A 68 -11.89 -15.01 -25.72
CA GLN A 68 -12.57 -16.29 -25.75
C GLN A 68 -14.10 -16.05 -25.79
N ALA A 69 -14.78 -16.75 -26.69
CA ALA A 69 -16.25 -16.79 -26.67
C ALA A 69 -16.73 -17.75 -25.58
N LEU A 70 -17.63 -17.28 -24.72
CA LEU A 70 -18.18 -18.00 -23.58
C LEU A 70 -19.68 -18.14 -23.74
N SER A 71 -20.21 -19.32 -23.50
CA SER A 71 -21.67 -19.53 -23.48
C SER A 71 -22.31 -18.75 -22.33
N LEU A 72 -23.45 -18.15 -22.60
CA LEU A 72 -24.28 -17.51 -21.58
C LEU A 72 -25.34 -18.49 -21.08
N GLN A 73 -25.62 -18.43 -19.81
CA GLN A 73 -26.69 -19.15 -19.14
C GLN A 73 -27.59 -18.20 -18.37
N PRO A 74 -28.86 -18.55 -18.11
CA PRO A 74 -29.69 -17.75 -17.23
C PRO A 74 -29.06 -17.57 -15.85
N CYS A 75 -29.21 -16.39 -15.25
CA CYS A 75 -28.71 -16.14 -13.91
C CYS A 75 -29.39 -17.08 -12.89
N GLY A 76 -28.57 -17.74 -12.08
CA GLY A 76 -29.03 -18.53 -10.93
C GLY A 76 -28.97 -17.73 -9.62
N ALA A 77 -29.19 -18.41 -8.51
CA ALA A 77 -29.07 -17.85 -7.17
C ALA A 77 -27.63 -17.56 -6.77
N ASN A 78 -26.66 -18.08 -7.53
CA ASN A 78 -25.23 -17.88 -7.27
C ASN A 78 -24.80 -16.45 -7.62
N PRO A 79 -23.76 -15.92 -6.93
CA PRO A 79 -23.22 -14.60 -7.26
C PRO A 79 -22.76 -14.54 -8.73
N PRO A 80 -22.78 -13.35 -9.35
CA PRO A 80 -22.39 -13.19 -10.75
C PRO A 80 -20.93 -13.58 -10.95
N VAL A 81 -20.63 -14.22 -12.09
CA VAL A 81 -19.25 -14.39 -12.53
C VAL A 81 -18.65 -13.00 -12.69
N SER A 82 -17.60 -12.73 -11.94
CA SER A 82 -16.92 -11.45 -12.00
C SER A 82 -15.66 -11.57 -12.86
N TRP A 83 -15.49 -10.62 -13.77
CA TRP A 83 -14.27 -10.50 -14.52
C TRP A 83 -13.32 -9.52 -13.81
N ARG A 84 -12.14 -10.02 -13.43
CA ARG A 84 -11.08 -9.17 -12.87
C ARG A 84 -10.31 -8.52 -13.98
N GLN A 85 -10.47 -7.22 -14.08
CA GLN A 85 -9.77 -6.37 -15.01
C GLN A 85 -8.43 -5.95 -14.41
N PHE A 86 -7.33 -6.41 -15.00
CA PHE A 86 -5.98 -6.10 -14.51
C PHE A 86 -5.41 -4.79 -15.06
N ARG A 87 -6.00 -4.22 -16.09
CA ARG A 87 -5.54 -2.97 -16.72
C ARG A 87 -6.73 -2.08 -17.05
N ALA A 88 -6.56 -0.76 -16.88
CA ALA A 88 -7.47 0.19 -17.50
C ALA A 88 -7.34 0.10 -19.02
N GLY A 89 -8.41 0.33 -19.79
CA GLY A 89 -8.36 0.28 -21.24
C GLY A 89 -9.73 0.34 -21.89
N ASP A 90 -9.75 0.44 -23.21
CA ASP A 90 -10.97 0.37 -23.98
C ASP A 90 -11.30 -1.09 -24.28
N TYR A 91 -12.42 -1.55 -23.75
CA TYR A 91 -12.90 -2.91 -23.92
C TYR A 91 -14.12 -2.96 -24.82
N GLN A 92 -14.16 -3.98 -25.66
CA GLN A 92 -15.32 -4.31 -26.48
C GLN A 92 -15.95 -5.60 -25.98
N VAL A 93 -17.26 -5.57 -25.78
CA VAL A 93 -18.09 -6.74 -25.51
C VAL A 93 -18.87 -7.05 -26.77
N ARG A 94 -18.85 -8.31 -27.19
CA ARG A 94 -19.68 -8.83 -28.28
C ARG A 94 -20.57 -9.92 -27.75
N ILE A 95 -21.83 -9.90 -28.18
CA ILE A 95 -22.81 -10.94 -27.90
C ILE A 95 -23.28 -11.50 -29.25
N ASP A 96 -23.16 -12.81 -29.40
CA ASP A 96 -23.62 -13.55 -30.59
C ASP A 96 -24.76 -14.48 -30.21
N THR A 97 -25.94 -14.25 -30.79
CA THR A 97 -27.17 -15.02 -30.54
C THR A 97 -27.53 -15.96 -31.68
N ARG A 98 -26.70 -16.04 -32.72
CA ARG A 98 -27.01 -16.79 -33.95
C ARG A 98 -26.98 -18.31 -33.78
N SER A 99 -26.33 -18.83 -32.74
CA SER A 99 -26.14 -20.26 -32.47
C SER A 99 -27.17 -20.88 -31.55
N GLY A 100 -28.27 -20.18 -31.24
CA GLY A 100 -29.34 -20.68 -30.34
C GLY A 100 -29.03 -20.53 -28.85
N THR A 101 -27.78 -20.65 -28.43
CA THR A 101 -27.30 -20.27 -27.08
C THR A 101 -26.46 -19.00 -27.22
N PRO A 102 -26.83 -17.89 -26.56
CA PRO A 102 -26.04 -16.67 -26.66
C PRO A 102 -24.61 -16.89 -26.14
N THR A 103 -23.64 -16.28 -26.83
CA THR A 103 -22.24 -16.28 -26.40
C THR A 103 -21.77 -14.86 -26.15
N LEU A 104 -20.88 -14.69 -25.17
CA LEU A 104 -20.20 -13.43 -24.83
C LEU A 104 -18.74 -13.55 -25.18
N GLN A 105 -18.21 -12.56 -25.88
CA GLN A 105 -16.77 -12.37 -26.07
C GLN A 105 -16.36 -11.01 -25.57
N LEU A 106 -15.34 -10.97 -24.71
CA LEU A 106 -14.74 -9.77 -24.20
C LEU A 106 -13.35 -9.60 -24.84
N SER A 107 -13.09 -8.48 -25.45
CA SER A 107 -11.80 -8.16 -26.06
C SER A 107 -11.31 -6.79 -25.62
N LEU A 108 -10.00 -6.64 -25.50
CA LEU A 108 -9.34 -5.35 -25.34
C LEU A 108 -9.24 -4.74 -26.73
N SER A 109 -10.07 -3.73 -27.04
CA SER A 109 -10.10 -3.10 -28.35
C SER A 109 -8.95 -2.10 -28.53
N ARG A 110 -8.53 -1.50 -27.43
CA ARG A 110 -7.34 -0.69 -27.31
C ARG A 110 -6.74 -1.00 -25.95
N ALA A 111 -5.59 -1.66 -25.90
CA ALA A 111 -4.72 -1.51 -24.76
C ALA A 111 -4.59 0.01 -24.56
N PRO A 112 -4.60 0.55 -23.31
CA PRO A 112 -4.00 1.85 -23.18
C PRO A 112 -2.71 1.65 -23.96
N GLU A 113 -2.55 2.37 -25.06
CA GLU A 113 -1.21 2.50 -25.57
C GLU A 113 -0.44 2.70 -24.28
N ASN A 114 0.58 1.86 -24.02
CA ASN A 114 1.80 2.44 -23.55
C ASN A 114 2.13 3.46 -24.66
N ALA A 115 1.33 4.49 -24.74
CA ALA A 115 1.80 5.75 -25.14
C ALA A 115 2.97 5.83 -24.21
N ALA A 116 4.16 5.56 -24.72
CA ALA A 116 5.31 6.23 -24.19
C ALA A 116 4.73 7.61 -23.98
N VAL A 117 4.30 7.88 -22.72
CA VAL A 117 3.75 9.18 -22.38
C VAL A 117 4.86 10.03 -22.87
N ALA A 118 4.61 10.71 -24.03
CA ALA A 118 5.64 11.51 -24.62
C ALA A 118 5.93 12.43 -23.47
N VAL A 119 7.06 12.19 -22.80
CA VAL A 119 7.40 12.86 -21.54
C VAL A 119 7.29 14.30 -21.98
N ARG A 120 6.19 14.97 -21.60
CA ARG A 120 5.96 16.35 -21.96
C ARG A 120 7.06 17.09 -21.26
N SER A 121 8.21 17.20 -21.93
CA SER A 121 9.35 17.89 -21.37
C SER A 121 8.99 19.35 -21.34
N CYS A 122 8.60 19.82 -20.17
CA CYS A 122 8.65 21.26 -19.93
C CYS A 122 10.06 21.74 -20.25
N PRO A 123 10.21 22.95 -20.83
CA PRO A 123 11.53 23.53 -21.01
C PRO A 123 12.28 23.51 -19.67
N ARG A 124 13.54 23.13 -19.72
CA ARG A 124 14.39 23.19 -18.53
C ARG A 124 14.64 24.64 -18.14
N TRP A 125 14.78 24.89 -16.85
CA TRP A 125 15.27 26.17 -16.34
C TRP A 125 16.58 26.55 -17.04
N ASP A 126 16.67 27.81 -17.49
CA ASP A 126 17.77 28.33 -18.30
C ASP A 126 19.00 28.79 -17.48
N GLY A 127 18.99 28.52 -16.17
CA GLY A 127 20.07 28.90 -15.26
C GLY A 127 20.05 30.35 -14.80
N LYS A 128 19.03 31.14 -15.11
CA LYS A 128 18.96 32.55 -14.75
C LYS A 128 18.15 32.81 -13.48
N PRO A 129 18.36 33.99 -12.84
CA PRO A 129 17.53 34.46 -11.73
C PRO A 129 16.05 34.52 -12.16
N VAL A 130 15.16 34.24 -11.22
CA VAL A 130 13.71 34.29 -11.40
C VAL A 130 13.12 35.41 -10.56
N THR A 131 12.35 36.31 -11.21
CA THR A 131 11.56 37.30 -10.50
C THR A 131 10.17 36.74 -10.26
N VAL A 132 9.78 36.63 -8.99
CA VAL A 132 8.53 36.02 -8.54
C VAL A 132 7.62 37.06 -7.93
N ASP A 133 6.35 37.07 -8.34
CA ASP A 133 5.31 37.84 -7.66
C ASP A 133 4.88 37.09 -6.38
N VAL A 134 5.05 37.74 -5.24
CA VAL A 134 4.80 37.17 -3.91
C VAL A 134 3.80 37.99 -3.08
N ALA A 135 3.23 39.07 -3.65
CA ALA A 135 2.44 40.08 -2.95
C ALA A 135 1.24 39.54 -2.18
N SER A 136 0.64 38.43 -2.67
CA SER A 136 -0.55 37.86 -2.03
C SER A 136 -0.22 36.88 -0.91
N THR A 137 1.02 36.47 -0.78
CA THR A 137 1.47 35.54 0.27
C THR A 137 2.32 36.23 1.31
N PHE A 138 3.16 37.18 0.90
CA PHE A 138 4.15 37.84 1.77
C PHE A 138 3.98 39.35 1.70
N ALA A 139 4.28 40.00 2.80
CA ALA A 139 4.12 41.45 2.94
C ALA A 139 5.26 42.25 2.25
N GLU A 140 4.95 43.49 1.84
CA GLU A 140 5.97 44.42 1.37
C GLU A 140 7.03 44.64 2.45
N GLY A 141 8.30 44.61 2.08
CA GLY A 141 9.43 44.76 3.00
C GLY A 141 9.79 43.47 3.78
N GLU A 142 8.99 42.39 3.68
CA GLU A 142 9.31 41.13 4.33
C GLU A 142 10.56 40.48 3.69
N THR A 143 11.47 39.96 4.51
CA THR A 143 12.62 39.20 4.01
C THR A 143 12.24 37.74 3.86
N LEU A 144 12.36 37.23 2.65
CA LEU A 144 12.10 35.82 2.33
C LEU A 144 13.42 35.06 2.17
N ARG A 145 13.37 33.78 2.46
CA ARG A 145 14.46 32.83 2.23
C ARG A 145 14.02 31.75 1.26
N ASP A 146 14.85 31.43 0.29
CA ASP A 146 14.77 30.15 -0.38
C ASP A 146 15.38 29.08 0.53
N PHE A 147 14.56 28.19 1.07
CA PHE A 147 15.01 27.14 2.00
C PHE A 147 16.01 26.21 1.33
N TYR A 148 15.89 25.99 0.01
CA TYR A 148 16.77 25.07 -0.71
C TYR A 148 18.21 25.58 -0.76
N SER A 149 18.43 26.82 -1.13
CA SER A 149 19.76 27.42 -1.29
C SER A 149 20.23 28.23 -0.07
N GLY A 150 19.31 28.66 0.79
CA GLY A 150 19.57 29.58 1.89
C GLY A 150 19.65 31.06 1.47
N GLN A 151 19.51 31.38 0.17
CA GLN A 151 19.52 32.77 -0.29
C GLN A 151 18.32 33.55 0.25
N THR A 152 18.50 34.85 0.50
CA THR A 152 17.44 35.74 0.98
C THR A 152 17.24 36.91 0.03
N ALA A 153 16.00 37.40 -0.02
CA ALA A 153 15.64 38.63 -0.72
C ALA A 153 14.51 39.35 0.02
N GLN A 154 14.52 40.68 -0.04
CA GLN A 154 13.43 41.51 0.52
C GLN A 154 12.32 41.71 -0.52
N VAL A 155 11.07 41.61 -0.12
CA VAL A 155 9.92 41.91 -0.97
C VAL A 155 9.92 43.41 -1.30
N SER A 156 9.96 43.70 -2.60
CA SER A 156 9.88 45.09 -3.10
C SER A 156 8.92 45.14 -4.29
N GLN A 157 7.94 46.04 -4.20
CA GLN A 157 6.84 46.15 -5.16
C GLN A 157 6.10 44.82 -5.37
N GLY A 158 5.94 44.07 -4.27
CA GLY A 158 5.27 42.74 -4.28
C GLY A 158 6.08 41.63 -4.92
N LYS A 159 7.37 41.83 -5.21
CA LYS A 159 8.21 40.86 -5.94
C LYS A 159 9.51 40.58 -5.21
N ILE A 160 10.12 39.44 -5.52
CA ILE A 160 11.51 39.11 -5.18
C ILE A 160 12.23 38.59 -6.42
N THR A 161 13.54 38.68 -6.43
CA THR A 161 14.40 38.05 -7.45
C THR A 161 15.41 37.16 -6.77
N LEU A 162 15.44 35.88 -7.10
CA LEU A 162 16.35 34.88 -6.55
C LEU A 162 16.92 33.99 -7.67
N GLN A 163 18.11 33.47 -7.40
CA GLN A 163 18.78 32.49 -8.26
C GLN A 163 18.52 31.08 -7.72
N PRO A 164 17.70 30.23 -8.38
CA PRO A 164 17.58 28.85 -7.97
C PRO A 164 18.93 28.15 -7.91
N ALA A 165 19.13 27.25 -6.96
CA ALA A 165 20.33 26.42 -6.92
C ALA A 165 20.34 25.46 -8.12
N ALA A 166 21.50 25.25 -8.75
CA ALA A 166 21.60 24.31 -9.87
C ALA A 166 21.09 22.90 -9.51
N ALA A 167 21.40 22.43 -8.29
CA ALA A 167 20.95 21.14 -7.78
C ALA A 167 19.45 21.04 -7.58
N SER A 168 18.70 22.16 -7.54
CA SER A 168 17.24 22.15 -7.38
C SER A 168 16.47 21.96 -8.70
N GLY A 169 17.15 22.02 -9.84
CA GLY A 169 16.52 21.96 -11.15
C GLY A 169 15.56 23.13 -11.44
N GLY A 170 15.82 24.30 -10.82
CA GLY A 170 14.99 25.50 -10.96
C GLY A 170 13.89 25.64 -9.90
N LEU A 171 13.91 24.83 -8.83
CA LEU A 171 12.95 24.91 -7.72
C LEU A 171 13.40 25.95 -6.70
N LEU A 172 12.46 26.77 -6.23
CA LEU A 172 12.58 27.64 -5.06
C LEU A 172 11.55 27.24 -4.03
N LEU A 173 11.96 27.16 -2.77
CA LEU A 173 11.12 26.84 -1.60
C LEU A 173 11.10 28.05 -0.68
N LEU A 174 10.11 28.94 -0.89
CA LEU A 174 10.07 30.25 -0.24
C LEU A 174 9.36 30.19 1.11
N GLU A 175 10.03 30.72 2.14
CA GLU A 175 9.53 30.94 3.49
C GLU A 175 9.90 32.33 3.99
N SER A 176 9.24 32.80 5.06
CA SER A 176 9.70 34.00 5.77
C SER A 176 11.06 33.73 6.45
N ALA A 177 12.04 34.60 6.26
CA ALA A 177 13.32 34.47 6.92
C ALA A 177 13.22 34.63 8.46
N ALA A 178 12.13 35.24 8.94
CA ALA A 178 11.85 35.42 10.37
C ALA A 178 11.23 34.14 11.01
N THR A 179 10.90 33.11 10.24
CA THR A 179 10.35 31.85 10.76
C THR A 179 11.37 31.16 11.66
N ALA A 180 11.24 31.34 12.98
CA ALA A 180 12.28 30.95 13.94
C ALA A 180 12.14 29.49 14.43
N LYS A 181 10.97 28.88 14.38
CA LYS A 181 10.73 27.53 14.90
C LYS A 181 9.99 26.65 13.89
N PRO A 182 10.32 25.35 13.84
CA PRO A 182 9.42 24.37 13.18
C PRO A 182 8.05 24.45 13.85
N ALA A 183 6.99 24.39 13.05
CA ALA A 183 5.65 24.26 13.58
C ALA A 183 5.47 22.89 14.24
N ALA A 184 4.42 22.74 15.07
CA ALA A 184 4.08 21.48 15.70
C ALA A 184 3.77 20.41 14.63
N PHE A 185 4.05 19.16 14.95
CA PHE A 185 3.74 18.01 14.10
C PHE A 185 2.23 17.93 13.79
N SER A 186 1.92 17.54 12.59
CA SER A 186 0.56 17.21 12.15
C SER A 186 0.58 15.96 11.26
N TRP A 187 -0.32 15.03 11.53
CA TRP A 187 -0.50 13.86 10.67
C TRP A 187 -0.90 14.21 9.23
N HIS A 188 -1.56 15.35 8.99
CA HIS A 188 -1.84 15.86 7.66
C HIS A 188 -0.59 16.24 6.86
N ASN A 189 0.53 16.45 7.55
CA ASN A 189 1.82 16.76 6.95
C ASN A 189 2.88 15.69 7.19
N ALA A 190 2.48 14.53 7.69
CA ALA A 190 3.42 13.47 8.02
C ALA A 190 4.22 13.01 6.79
N THR A 191 5.50 12.77 7.02
CA THR A 191 6.37 12.01 6.12
C THR A 191 6.63 10.66 6.75
N VAL A 192 5.90 9.67 6.26
CA VAL A 192 6.00 8.28 6.71
C VAL A 192 7.04 7.56 5.87
N TYR A 193 8.04 6.96 6.51
CA TYR A 193 9.01 6.10 5.84
C TYR A 193 8.59 4.66 6.02
N PHE A 194 8.24 3.98 4.94
CA PHE A 194 7.88 2.57 4.96
C PHE A 194 9.10 1.71 4.65
N VAL A 195 9.43 0.80 5.55
CA VAL A 195 10.56 -0.10 5.42
C VAL A 195 10.15 -1.56 5.54
N LEU A 196 10.62 -2.40 4.62
CA LEU A 196 10.74 -3.83 4.90
C LEU A 196 11.97 -4.00 5.78
N THR A 197 11.75 -4.24 7.07
CA THR A 197 12.82 -4.27 8.09
C THR A 197 13.95 -5.20 7.69
N ASP A 198 13.60 -6.38 7.19
CA ASP A 198 14.55 -7.41 6.76
C ASP A 198 15.50 -6.95 5.64
N ARG A 199 15.09 -5.98 4.82
CA ARG A 199 15.81 -5.51 3.63
C ARG A 199 16.57 -4.22 3.85
N PHE A 200 16.57 -3.66 5.05
CA PHE A 200 17.08 -2.32 5.31
C PHE A 200 18.49 -2.31 5.85
N GLU A 201 18.72 -2.82 7.05
CA GLU A 201 20.04 -2.87 7.69
C GLU A 201 20.10 -4.03 8.69
N ASN A 202 21.14 -4.86 8.58
CA ASN A 202 21.42 -5.90 9.57
C ASN A 202 22.25 -5.31 10.72
N GLY A 203 21.60 -5.07 11.84
CA GLY A 203 22.26 -4.50 13.03
C GLY A 203 22.79 -5.56 14.00
N ASN A 204 22.27 -6.77 13.92
CA ASN A 204 22.63 -7.89 14.80
C ASN A 204 22.68 -9.23 14.06
N PRO A 205 23.78 -9.58 13.38
CA PRO A 205 23.91 -10.82 12.64
C PRO A 205 23.71 -12.10 13.49
N ALA A 206 23.70 -11.99 14.80
CA ALA A 206 23.48 -13.15 15.69
C ALA A 206 22.02 -13.63 15.67
N ASN A 207 21.07 -12.82 15.24
CA ASN A 207 19.65 -13.19 15.12
C ASN A 207 19.29 -13.78 13.74
N ASP A 208 20.19 -13.70 12.77
CA ASP A 208 20.05 -14.43 11.50
C ASP A 208 19.90 -15.93 11.83
N HIS A 209 19.32 -16.70 10.96
CA HIS A 209 19.09 -18.14 11.16
C HIS A 209 18.18 -18.53 12.34
N SER A 210 17.41 -17.61 12.89
CA SER A 210 16.42 -17.94 13.93
C SER A 210 15.43 -19.00 13.43
N TYR A 211 14.90 -19.81 14.34
CA TYR A 211 14.02 -20.95 14.01
C TYR A 211 14.62 -21.98 13.04
N GLY A 212 15.93 -22.04 12.91
CA GLY A 212 16.61 -22.94 11.98
C GLY A 212 16.53 -22.52 10.50
N ARG A 213 16.25 -21.29 10.20
CA ARG A 213 16.24 -20.69 8.85
C ARG A 213 17.67 -20.57 8.31
N ARG A 214 18.16 -21.63 7.69
CA ARG A 214 19.60 -21.75 7.30
C ARG A 214 20.04 -20.82 6.19
N SER A 215 19.12 -20.40 5.31
CA SER A 215 19.43 -19.52 4.18
C SER A 215 19.38 -18.03 4.55
N ASP A 216 19.04 -17.71 5.80
CA ASP A 216 18.96 -16.32 6.23
C ASP A 216 20.35 -15.65 6.18
N GLY A 217 20.39 -14.36 5.83
CA GLY A 217 21.62 -13.62 5.63
C GLY A 217 22.35 -13.86 4.29
N LEU A 218 21.83 -14.74 3.43
CA LEU A 218 22.49 -15.10 2.16
C LEU A 218 22.03 -14.29 0.94
N GLN A 219 21.06 -13.39 1.10
CA GLN A 219 20.49 -12.56 0.04
C GLN A 219 19.88 -13.35 -1.13
N GLU A 220 19.35 -14.54 -0.85
CA GLU A 220 18.61 -15.36 -1.82
C GLU A 220 17.16 -14.90 -1.94
N ILE A 221 16.55 -15.08 -3.12
CA ILE A 221 15.14 -14.74 -3.33
C ILE A 221 14.25 -15.47 -2.31
N GLY A 222 13.35 -14.71 -1.66
CA GLY A 222 12.37 -15.27 -0.74
C GLY A 222 12.88 -15.60 0.66
N THR A 223 14.16 -15.41 0.96
CA THR A 223 14.74 -15.64 2.29
C THR A 223 14.82 -14.36 3.10
N PHE A 224 15.07 -14.47 4.41
CA PHE A 224 15.47 -13.33 5.23
C PHE A 224 16.90 -12.90 4.89
N HIS A 225 17.13 -11.59 4.81
CA HIS A 225 18.44 -11.00 4.51
C HIS A 225 19.14 -10.42 5.74
N GLY A 226 18.48 -10.46 6.90
CA GLY A 226 19.06 -10.12 8.19
C GLY A 226 18.77 -8.71 8.71
N GLY A 227 18.05 -7.86 7.97
CA GLY A 227 17.62 -6.57 8.50
C GLY A 227 16.74 -6.73 9.74
N ASP A 228 16.94 -5.87 10.75
CA ASP A 228 16.34 -6.03 12.07
C ASP A 228 16.10 -4.71 12.82
N LEU A 229 15.52 -4.78 14.02
CA LEU A 229 15.23 -3.62 14.87
C LEU A 229 16.51 -2.86 15.27
N ALA A 230 17.60 -3.57 15.51
CA ALA A 230 18.89 -2.95 15.83
C ALA A 230 19.43 -2.15 14.64
N GLY A 231 19.29 -2.67 13.42
CA GLY A 231 19.66 -1.97 12.19
C GLY A 231 18.82 -0.73 11.95
N LEU A 232 17.52 -0.79 12.21
CA LEU A 232 16.64 0.39 12.16
C LEU A 232 17.11 1.46 13.14
N THR A 233 17.46 1.08 14.37
CA THR A 233 17.98 2.02 15.40
C THR A 233 19.26 2.71 14.91
N GLN A 234 20.15 1.99 14.27
CA GLN A 234 21.40 2.55 13.73
C GLN A 234 21.15 3.59 12.62
N LYS A 235 20.04 3.53 11.94
CA LYS A 235 19.70 4.42 10.80
C LYS A 235 18.75 5.56 11.16
N LEU A 236 18.40 5.76 12.42
CA LEU A 236 17.45 6.81 12.81
C LEU A 236 17.93 8.22 12.50
N ASP A 237 19.23 8.49 12.59
CA ASP A 237 19.81 9.80 12.21
C ASP A 237 19.67 10.06 10.70
N TYR A 238 19.85 9.02 9.88
CA TYR A 238 19.60 9.08 8.45
C TYR A 238 18.16 9.44 8.13
N LEU A 239 17.20 8.79 8.81
CA LEU A 239 15.77 9.07 8.64
C LEU A 239 15.39 10.47 9.10
N GLN A 240 15.94 10.94 10.22
CA GLN A 240 15.73 12.30 10.69
C GLN A 240 16.25 13.34 9.70
N GLN A 241 17.43 13.13 9.12
CA GLN A 241 17.99 14.01 8.08
C GLN A 241 17.14 14.03 6.81
N LEU A 242 16.45 12.96 6.51
CA LEU A 242 15.50 12.90 5.38
C LEU A 242 14.18 13.64 5.66
N GLY A 243 13.97 14.12 6.90
CA GLY A 243 12.73 14.79 7.31
C GLY A 243 11.61 13.82 7.68
N VAL A 244 11.92 12.55 7.87
CA VAL A 244 10.97 11.51 8.33
C VAL A 244 10.52 11.83 9.75
N ASN A 245 9.22 11.74 10.00
CA ASN A 245 8.63 11.95 11.33
C ASN A 245 7.70 10.81 11.76
N ALA A 246 7.54 9.79 10.92
CA ALA A 246 6.93 8.50 11.26
C ALA A 246 7.63 7.37 10.49
N LEU A 247 7.91 6.27 11.16
CA LEU A 247 8.54 5.07 10.59
C LEU A 247 7.53 3.92 10.65
N TRP A 248 7.05 3.50 9.48
CA TRP A 248 6.22 2.30 9.34
C TRP A 248 7.15 1.13 9.06
N ILE A 249 7.24 0.21 10.02
CA ILE A 249 8.01 -1.03 9.92
C ILE A 249 7.11 -2.18 9.49
N SER A 250 7.60 -3.05 8.61
CA SER A 250 6.93 -4.33 8.33
C SER A 250 6.69 -5.07 9.64
N SER A 251 5.61 -5.88 9.72
CA SER A 251 5.23 -6.53 10.97
C SER A 251 6.44 -7.21 11.64
N PRO A 252 6.82 -6.78 12.85
CA PRO A 252 7.92 -7.41 13.56
C PRO A 252 7.49 -8.65 14.36
N LEU A 253 6.19 -8.99 14.31
CA LEU A 253 5.61 -10.08 15.06
C LEU A 253 5.97 -11.43 14.44
N GLU A 254 5.92 -12.49 15.25
CA GLU A 254 6.39 -13.82 14.86
C GLU A 254 5.64 -14.37 13.66
N GLN A 255 6.40 -14.75 12.65
CA GLN A 255 5.92 -15.31 11.39
C GLN A 255 6.09 -16.83 11.36
N ILE A 256 5.44 -17.51 10.40
CA ILE A 256 5.69 -18.92 10.15
C ILE A 256 7.21 -19.19 10.10
N HIS A 257 7.65 -20.29 10.69
CA HIS A 257 9.09 -20.59 10.81
C HIS A 257 9.70 -21.15 9.53
N GLY A 258 8.90 -21.93 8.79
CA GLY A 258 9.32 -22.54 7.54
C GLY A 258 9.05 -21.64 6.33
N TRP A 259 9.06 -22.26 5.18
CA TRP A 259 8.86 -21.67 3.87
C TRP A 259 7.70 -22.36 3.14
N VAL A 260 7.20 -21.69 2.11
CA VAL A 260 6.32 -22.25 1.08
C VAL A 260 6.98 -22.12 -0.29
N GLY A 261 6.43 -22.74 -1.32
CA GLY A 261 6.91 -22.53 -2.69
C GLY A 261 6.66 -21.10 -3.15
N GLY A 262 7.70 -20.42 -3.60
CA GLY A 262 7.64 -19.05 -4.07
C GLY A 262 7.45 -18.94 -5.57
N GLY A 263 6.80 -17.84 -5.99
CA GLY A 263 6.51 -17.55 -7.38
C GLY A 263 5.47 -18.50 -8.00
N THR A 264 5.15 -18.26 -9.27
CA THR A 264 4.19 -19.11 -10.01
C THR A 264 4.78 -20.46 -10.41
N GLN A 265 6.11 -20.59 -10.42
CA GLN A 265 6.82 -21.79 -10.82
C GLN A 265 7.44 -22.57 -9.65
N GLY A 266 7.31 -22.06 -8.41
CA GLY A 266 7.96 -22.69 -7.27
C GLY A 266 9.49 -22.72 -7.39
N ASP A 267 10.08 -21.65 -7.90
CA ASP A 267 11.50 -21.58 -8.24
C ASP A 267 12.40 -21.14 -7.08
N PHE A 268 11.81 -20.78 -5.93
CA PHE A 268 12.54 -20.44 -4.70
C PHE A 268 11.75 -20.79 -3.44
N PRO A 269 12.40 -21.00 -2.29
CA PRO A 269 11.71 -21.10 -1.01
C PRO A 269 11.28 -19.71 -0.56
N HIS A 270 10.01 -19.55 -0.21
CA HIS A 270 9.45 -18.25 0.20
C HIS A 270 9.18 -18.24 1.71
N TYR A 271 10.05 -17.59 2.44
CA TYR A 271 9.89 -17.30 3.87
C TYR A 271 9.11 -16.01 4.10
N ALA A 272 8.63 -15.81 5.31
CA ALA A 272 7.78 -14.67 5.67
C ALA A 272 8.58 -13.40 6.06
N TYR A 273 9.68 -13.12 5.41
CA TYR A 273 10.53 -11.94 5.69
C TYR A 273 9.79 -10.60 5.62
N HIS A 274 8.69 -10.57 4.88
CA HIS A 274 7.86 -9.39 4.66
C HIS A 274 6.87 -9.09 5.80
N GLY A 275 6.61 -10.05 6.70
CA GLY A 275 5.75 -9.84 7.88
C GLY A 275 4.26 -10.13 7.67
N TYR A 276 3.86 -10.79 6.57
CA TYR A 276 2.44 -11.03 6.24
C TYR A 276 1.95 -12.47 6.47
N TYR A 277 2.78 -13.34 7.04
CA TYR A 277 2.39 -14.73 7.35
C TYR A 277 2.47 -14.98 8.85
N ALA A 278 1.61 -14.28 9.61
CA ALA A 278 1.62 -14.29 11.06
C ALA A 278 1.40 -15.69 11.65
N LEU A 279 2.17 -15.99 12.69
CA LEU A 279 2.05 -17.20 13.52
C LEU A 279 1.65 -16.87 14.97
N ASP A 280 2.30 -15.90 15.59
CA ASP A 280 2.01 -15.49 16.98
C ASP A 280 2.08 -13.97 17.13
N TRP A 281 0.94 -13.33 17.35
CA TRP A 281 0.86 -11.87 17.56
C TRP A 281 1.39 -11.40 18.92
N THR A 282 1.70 -12.34 19.83
CA THR A 282 2.17 -12.02 21.18
C THR A 282 3.68 -12.07 21.32
N ARG A 283 4.41 -12.37 20.23
CA ARG A 283 5.87 -12.47 20.20
C ARG A 283 6.45 -11.69 19.03
N LEU A 284 7.66 -11.19 19.23
CA LEU A 284 8.48 -10.71 18.11
C LEU A 284 9.04 -11.92 17.36
N ASP A 285 9.17 -11.79 16.04
CA ASP A 285 9.99 -12.73 15.26
C ASP A 285 11.45 -12.59 15.69
N ALA A 286 12.09 -13.71 16.02
CA ALA A 286 13.45 -13.67 16.54
C ALA A 286 14.47 -13.13 15.53
N ASN A 287 14.19 -13.18 14.22
CA ASN A 287 15.00 -12.49 13.20
C ASN A 287 14.87 -10.97 13.27
N MET A 288 13.75 -10.45 13.78
CA MET A 288 13.57 -9.01 13.95
C MET A 288 14.28 -8.47 15.18
N GLY A 289 14.50 -9.31 16.19
CA GLY A 289 15.19 -8.90 17.41
C GLY A 289 14.45 -9.21 18.69
N THR A 290 14.86 -8.55 19.75
CA THR A 290 14.35 -8.72 21.11
C THR A 290 13.41 -7.58 21.51
N GLU A 291 12.62 -7.80 22.56
CA GLU A 291 11.77 -6.77 23.16
C GLU A 291 12.59 -5.56 23.65
N GLN A 292 13.85 -5.80 24.12
CA GLN A 292 14.75 -4.71 24.51
C GLN A 292 15.19 -3.87 23.30
N GLU A 293 15.47 -4.51 22.16
CA GLU A 293 15.81 -3.79 20.92
C GLU A 293 14.60 -3.00 20.40
N LEU A 294 13.37 -3.52 20.53
CA LEU A 294 12.16 -2.77 20.22
C LEU A 294 12.01 -1.54 21.13
N ARG A 295 12.19 -1.70 22.43
CA ARG A 295 12.14 -0.59 23.39
C ARG A 295 13.17 0.49 23.07
N THR A 296 14.38 0.08 22.74
CA THR A 296 15.46 0.99 22.33
C THR A 296 15.11 1.73 21.05
N LEU A 297 14.55 1.03 20.05
CA LEU A 297 14.12 1.66 18.80
C LEU A 297 13.07 2.75 19.05
N VAL A 298 12.01 2.44 19.81
CA VAL A 298 10.92 3.39 20.10
C VAL A 298 11.47 4.61 20.85
N GLU A 299 12.25 4.38 21.91
CA GLU A 299 12.84 5.47 22.69
C GLU A 299 13.76 6.38 21.86
N GLN A 300 14.64 5.80 21.07
CA GLN A 300 15.56 6.55 20.22
C GLN A 300 14.85 7.27 19.06
N ALA A 301 13.80 6.67 18.51
CA ALA A 301 12.97 7.29 17.48
C ALA A 301 12.20 8.50 18.05
N HIS A 302 11.55 8.34 19.21
CA HIS A 302 10.84 9.42 19.88
C HIS A 302 11.76 10.60 20.21
N ARG A 303 12.98 10.37 20.69
CA ARG A 303 13.98 11.44 20.93
C ARG A 303 14.31 12.24 19.67
N ARG A 304 14.10 11.67 18.49
CA ARG A 304 14.31 12.31 17.17
C ARG A 304 13.04 12.85 16.53
N GLY A 305 11.92 12.81 17.23
CA GLY A 305 10.64 13.24 16.68
C GLY A 305 10.03 12.27 15.69
N ILE A 306 10.45 10.99 15.71
CA ILE A 306 9.97 9.95 14.80
C ILE A 306 9.03 9.01 15.55
N ARG A 307 7.80 8.86 15.06
CA ARG A 307 6.78 7.94 15.56
C ARG A 307 6.97 6.57 14.96
N ILE A 308 6.62 5.52 15.69
CA ILE A 308 6.72 4.14 15.21
C ILE A 308 5.32 3.61 14.89
N LEU A 309 5.16 3.09 13.65
CA LEU A 309 3.95 2.44 13.18
C LEU A 309 4.25 0.98 12.88
N PHE A 310 3.43 0.07 13.41
CA PHE A 310 3.47 -1.34 13.06
C PHE A 310 2.58 -1.64 11.86
N ASP A 311 3.08 -2.42 10.92
CA ASP A 311 2.23 -3.15 9.99
C ASP A 311 1.52 -4.28 10.72
N VAL A 312 0.21 -4.35 10.65
CA VAL A 312 -0.57 -5.36 11.35
C VAL A 312 -1.50 -6.08 10.39
N VAL A 313 -1.56 -7.40 10.55
CA VAL A 313 -2.38 -8.30 9.75
C VAL A 313 -3.42 -8.93 10.65
N VAL A 314 -4.70 -8.69 10.36
CA VAL A 314 -5.83 -9.25 11.11
C VAL A 314 -6.79 -10.06 10.24
N ASN A 315 -6.58 -10.05 8.92
CA ASN A 315 -7.43 -10.76 7.96
C ASN A 315 -7.09 -12.24 7.82
N HIS A 316 -5.82 -12.60 7.89
CA HIS A 316 -5.35 -13.96 7.60
C HIS A 316 -4.18 -14.37 8.47
N VAL A 317 -3.96 -15.67 8.56
CA VAL A 317 -2.77 -16.28 9.18
C VAL A 317 -1.80 -16.74 8.10
N GLY A 318 -0.56 -17.09 8.51
CA GLY A 318 0.41 -17.71 7.61
C GLY A 318 0.01 -19.11 7.15
N TYR A 319 0.64 -19.56 6.06
CA TYR A 319 0.48 -20.91 5.57
C TYR A 319 0.98 -21.95 6.59
N ALA A 320 0.47 -23.17 6.48
CA ALA A 320 1.09 -24.32 7.13
C ALA A 320 2.42 -24.66 6.43
N THR A 321 3.50 -24.76 7.18
CA THR A 321 4.80 -25.15 6.67
C THR A 321 5.25 -26.49 7.26
N LEU A 322 6.14 -27.18 6.58
CA LEU A 322 6.71 -28.44 7.09
C LEU A 322 7.41 -28.25 8.44
N ALA A 323 8.09 -27.12 8.64
CA ALA A 323 8.74 -26.77 9.92
C ALA A 323 7.73 -26.64 11.07
N ASP A 324 6.65 -25.89 10.83
CA ASP A 324 5.63 -25.63 11.84
C ASP A 324 4.81 -26.88 12.17
N MET A 325 4.48 -27.68 11.13
CA MET A 325 3.81 -28.97 11.31
C MET A 325 4.61 -29.89 12.23
N GLN A 326 5.91 -30.00 11.99
CA GLN A 326 6.81 -30.84 12.80
C GLN A 326 6.94 -30.29 14.24
N THR A 327 7.15 -28.99 14.36
CA THR A 327 7.44 -28.34 15.66
C THR A 327 6.22 -28.31 16.56
N PHE A 328 5.04 -28.01 16.01
CA PHE A 328 3.82 -27.79 16.77
C PHE A 328 2.81 -28.94 16.68
N HIS A 329 3.18 -30.05 16.04
CA HIS A 329 2.43 -31.31 16.01
C HIS A 329 1.00 -31.16 15.45
N PHE A 330 0.87 -30.51 14.30
CA PHE A 330 -0.39 -30.46 13.53
C PHE A 330 -0.18 -30.91 12.08
N GLY A 331 -1.30 -31.19 11.42
CA GLY A 331 -1.29 -31.69 10.05
C GLY A 331 -0.94 -33.17 10.00
N SER A 332 -0.90 -33.73 8.79
CA SER A 332 -0.46 -35.09 8.55
C SER A 332 0.23 -35.23 7.20
N LEU A 333 1.03 -36.27 7.09
CA LEU A 333 1.76 -36.59 5.87
C LEU A 333 1.19 -37.90 5.26
N TYR A 334 1.32 -38.04 3.95
CA TYR A 334 1.12 -39.33 3.29
C TYR A 334 2.26 -40.32 3.62
N LEU A 335 3.46 -39.77 3.94
CA LEU A 335 4.64 -40.56 4.33
C LEU A 335 4.46 -41.15 5.74
N GLN A 336 4.98 -42.37 5.96
CA GLN A 336 4.87 -43.04 7.26
C GLN A 336 6.19 -43.65 7.71
N GLY A 337 6.38 -43.70 9.04
CA GLY A 337 7.52 -44.36 9.66
C GLY A 337 8.88 -43.87 9.14
N ALA A 338 9.74 -44.76 8.72
CA ALA A 338 11.08 -44.45 8.22
C ALA A 338 11.11 -43.67 6.91
N GLU A 339 10.00 -43.68 6.14
CA GLU A 339 9.92 -42.89 4.89
C GLU A 339 9.91 -41.38 5.14
N VAL A 340 9.39 -40.95 6.26
CA VAL A 340 9.37 -39.51 6.63
C VAL A 340 10.81 -38.99 6.69
N GLU A 341 11.67 -39.62 7.48
CA GLU A 341 13.07 -39.17 7.63
C GLU A 341 13.86 -39.35 6.32
N LYS A 342 13.57 -40.41 5.58
CA LYS A 342 14.23 -40.67 4.28
C LYS A 342 13.91 -39.58 3.25
N THR A 343 12.68 -39.05 3.24
CA THR A 343 12.21 -38.11 2.23
C THR A 343 12.40 -36.67 2.67
N LEU A 344 12.02 -36.32 3.90
CA LEU A 344 12.03 -34.94 4.42
C LEU A 344 13.29 -34.62 5.23
N GLY A 345 14.05 -35.67 5.66
CA GLY A 345 15.15 -35.46 6.59
C GLY A 345 14.69 -35.45 8.05
N LYS A 346 15.64 -35.25 8.97
CA LYS A 346 15.34 -35.10 10.39
C LYS A 346 14.58 -33.81 10.68
N ASN A 347 14.97 -32.74 10.04
CA ASN A 347 14.24 -31.47 10.07
C ASN A 347 13.49 -31.35 8.74
N TRP A 348 12.18 -31.33 8.77
CA TRP A 348 11.37 -31.28 7.55
C TRP A 348 11.59 -30.01 6.74
N SER A 349 12.00 -28.92 7.38
CA SER A 349 12.37 -27.66 6.72
C SER A 349 13.64 -27.76 5.86
N ASP A 350 14.45 -28.83 6.04
CA ASP A 350 15.66 -29.06 5.25
C ASP A 350 15.37 -29.68 3.88
N TRP A 351 14.14 -30.11 3.62
CA TRP A 351 13.75 -30.68 2.32
C TRP A 351 14.09 -29.72 1.17
N ARG A 352 14.52 -30.27 0.08
CA ARG A 352 14.84 -29.57 -1.18
C ARG A 352 14.26 -30.30 -2.36
N PRO A 353 13.81 -29.59 -3.44
CA PRO A 353 13.32 -30.25 -4.66
C PRO A 353 14.39 -31.10 -5.29
N GLY A 354 14.00 -32.33 -5.65
CA GLY A 354 14.82 -33.23 -6.46
C GLY A 354 14.58 -33.04 -7.96
N PRO A 355 15.21 -33.88 -8.81
CA PRO A 355 14.98 -33.84 -10.26
C PRO A 355 13.49 -33.96 -10.62
N GLY A 356 12.98 -33.02 -11.42
CA GLY A 356 11.58 -32.97 -11.83
C GLY A 356 10.62 -32.39 -10.79
N GLN A 357 11.12 -31.91 -9.67
CA GLN A 357 10.36 -31.19 -8.63
C GLN A 357 10.71 -29.71 -8.60
N ASN A 358 9.84 -28.93 -7.98
CA ASN A 358 10.06 -27.54 -7.64
C ASN A 358 9.67 -27.29 -6.16
N TRP A 359 9.78 -26.07 -5.67
CA TRP A 359 9.47 -25.79 -4.27
C TRP A 359 7.99 -25.96 -3.90
N HIS A 360 7.06 -25.97 -4.87
CA HIS A 360 5.66 -26.34 -4.60
C HIS A 360 5.47 -27.83 -4.35
N SER A 361 6.39 -28.67 -4.82
CA SER A 361 6.26 -30.15 -4.73
C SER A 361 6.28 -30.67 -3.30
N PHE A 362 6.65 -29.86 -2.31
CA PHE A 362 6.53 -30.26 -0.89
C PHE A 362 5.08 -30.58 -0.51
N ASN A 363 4.11 -29.95 -1.17
CA ASN A 363 2.69 -30.18 -0.93
C ASN A 363 2.26 -31.62 -1.25
N ASP A 364 2.98 -32.31 -2.13
CA ASP A 364 2.68 -33.70 -2.52
C ASP A 364 2.82 -34.68 -1.34
N TYR A 365 3.59 -34.32 -0.32
CA TYR A 365 3.79 -35.12 0.88
C TYR A 365 2.74 -34.86 1.97
N ILE A 366 1.97 -33.80 1.88
CA ILE A 366 1.04 -33.37 2.91
C ILE A 366 -0.36 -33.88 2.61
N ASN A 367 -0.97 -34.57 3.57
CA ASN A 367 -2.35 -34.99 3.49
C ASN A 367 -3.29 -33.87 4.00
N PHE A 368 -3.62 -32.93 3.14
CA PHE A 368 -4.52 -31.82 3.46
C PHE A 368 -5.96 -32.26 3.75
N SER A 369 -6.35 -33.50 3.42
CA SER A 369 -7.69 -34.02 3.64
C SER A 369 -7.86 -34.73 4.99
N ASP A 370 -6.79 -34.93 5.76
CA ASP A 370 -6.86 -35.59 7.07
C ASP A 370 -7.49 -34.70 8.13
N LYS A 371 -8.78 -34.92 8.38
CA LYS A 371 -9.54 -34.12 9.36
C LYS A 371 -8.96 -34.19 10.77
N ALA A 372 -8.47 -35.35 11.19
CA ALA A 372 -7.95 -35.54 12.54
C ALA A 372 -6.58 -34.85 12.71
N GLY A 373 -5.69 -34.98 11.71
CA GLY A 373 -4.39 -34.36 11.72
C GLY A 373 -4.42 -32.84 11.74
N TRP A 374 -5.41 -32.24 11.08
CA TRP A 374 -5.50 -30.77 10.99
C TRP A 374 -6.28 -30.09 12.12
N ARG A 375 -7.09 -30.83 12.90
CA ARG A 375 -7.81 -30.26 14.05
C ARG A 375 -6.92 -29.53 15.06
N PRO A 376 -5.71 -30.02 15.41
CA PRO A 376 -4.82 -29.38 16.37
C PRO A 376 -4.18 -28.07 15.87
N TRP A 377 -4.38 -27.65 14.63
CA TRP A 377 -3.79 -26.43 14.11
C TRP A 377 -4.45 -25.18 14.71
N TRP A 378 -5.18 -24.38 13.97
CA TRP A 378 -5.85 -23.17 14.50
C TRP A 378 -7.13 -23.50 15.26
N GLY A 379 -7.88 -24.50 14.80
CA GLY A 379 -9.23 -24.79 15.24
C GLY A 379 -10.31 -24.08 14.37
N LYS A 380 -11.48 -24.70 14.26
CA LYS A 380 -12.57 -24.25 13.39
C LYS A 380 -13.11 -22.85 13.72
N ASN A 381 -12.97 -22.41 14.96
CA ASN A 381 -13.45 -21.09 15.39
C ASN A 381 -12.53 -19.94 14.97
N TRP A 382 -11.33 -20.27 14.48
CA TRP A 382 -10.33 -19.28 14.12
C TRP A 382 -10.29 -18.94 12.64
N ILE A 383 -10.31 -19.96 11.78
CA ILE A 383 -9.99 -19.77 10.36
C ILE A 383 -10.97 -20.49 9.44
N ARG A 384 -11.03 -20.01 8.18
CA ARG A 384 -11.57 -20.69 7.01
C ARG A 384 -10.43 -21.14 6.11
N THR A 385 -10.50 -22.35 5.62
CA THR A 385 -9.53 -22.91 4.66
C THR A 385 -10.11 -24.18 4.05
N ASP A 386 -9.61 -24.58 2.88
CA ASP A 386 -9.99 -25.84 2.21
C ASP A 386 -9.29 -27.09 2.81
N ILE A 387 -8.65 -26.95 3.98
CA ILE A 387 -7.89 -28.00 4.63
C ILE A 387 -8.74 -28.74 5.66
N GLY A 388 -8.60 -30.06 5.73
CA GLY A 388 -9.22 -30.92 6.75
C GLY A 388 -10.74 -30.83 6.78
N ASP A 389 -11.31 -30.45 7.92
CA ASP A 389 -12.74 -30.21 8.12
C ASP A 389 -13.05 -28.76 8.57
N TYR A 390 -12.14 -27.82 8.25
CA TYR A 390 -12.41 -26.41 8.44
C TYR A 390 -13.55 -25.93 7.53
N ASP A 391 -14.15 -24.82 7.88
CA ASP A 391 -15.13 -24.19 6.99
C ASP A 391 -14.43 -23.65 5.76
N ALA A 392 -14.99 -23.89 4.59
CA ALA A 392 -14.44 -23.41 3.34
C ALA A 392 -14.50 -21.87 3.26
N PRO A 393 -13.51 -21.23 2.59
CA PRO A 393 -13.57 -19.81 2.29
C PRO A 393 -14.79 -19.45 1.45
N GLY A 394 -15.31 -18.24 1.64
CA GLY A 394 -16.37 -17.69 0.80
C GLY A 394 -15.83 -17.02 -0.47
N TYR A 395 -16.73 -16.28 -1.14
CA TYR A 395 -16.43 -15.59 -2.42
C TYR A 395 -16.53 -14.07 -2.31
N ASP A 396 -16.95 -13.56 -1.16
CA ASP A 396 -17.01 -12.12 -0.90
C ASP A 396 -15.70 -11.60 -0.28
N ASP A 397 -15.57 -10.28 -0.21
CA ASP A 397 -14.36 -9.64 0.30
C ASP A 397 -14.03 -10.02 1.76
N LEU A 398 -15.01 -10.40 2.58
CA LEU A 398 -14.83 -10.65 4.02
C LEU A 398 -14.51 -12.11 4.36
N THR A 399 -14.80 -13.05 3.47
CA THR A 399 -14.68 -14.48 3.76
C THR A 399 -13.76 -15.24 2.81
N MET A 400 -13.24 -14.55 1.77
CA MET A 400 -12.39 -15.17 0.77
C MET A 400 -10.95 -15.36 1.28
N SER A 401 -10.31 -16.45 0.88
CA SER A 401 -8.86 -16.62 1.04
C SER A 401 -8.10 -15.78 0.01
N LEU A 402 -7.20 -14.91 0.49
CA LEU A 402 -6.26 -14.20 -0.36
C LEU A 402 -5.05 -15.09 -0.64
N ALA A 403 -4.81 -15.39 -1.92
CA ALA A 403 -3.69 -16.25 -2.32
C ALA A 403 -3.61 -17.58 -1.53
N PHE A 404 -4.74 -18.18 -1.22
CA PHE A 404 -4.87 -19.40 -0.38
C PHE A 404 -4.44 -19.24 1.09
N LEU A 405 -4.18 -18.05 1.58
CA LEU A 405 -3.95 -17.80 3.00
C LEU A 405 -5.24 -18.08 3.79
N PRO A 406 -5.15 -18.79 4.92
CA PRO A 406 -6.33 -19.06 5.72
C PRO A 406 -6.94 -17.76 6.27
N ASP A 407 -8.22 -17.56 5.99
CA ASP A 407 -9.00 -16.40 6.40
C ASP A 407 -9.38 -16.48 7.87
N ILE A 408 -9.13 -15.42 8.65
CA ILE A 408 -9.49 -15.35 10.06
C ILE A 408 -10.95 -14.97 10.24
N LYS A 409 -11.69 -15.73 11.04
CA LYS A 409 -13.11 -15.48 11.36
C LYS A 409 -13.28 -14.34 12.37
N THR A 410 -12.82 -13.15 12.04
CA THR A 410 -12.92 -12.00 12.95
C THR A 410 -14.35 -11.53 13.17
N GLU A 411 -15.26 -11.85 12.25
CA GLU A 411 -16.70 -11.55 12.35
C GLU A 411 -17.46 -12.51 13.26
N ALA A 412 -16.90 -13.69 13.58
CA ALA A 412 -17.62 -14.70 14.38
C ALA A 412 -17.87 -14.20 15.82
N PRO A 413 -19.12 -14.27 16.30
CA PRO A 413 -19.48 -13.71 17.62
C PRO A 413 -19.18 -14.65 18.78
N GLY A 414 -18.89 -15.91 18.50
CA GLY A 414 -18.71 -16.95 19.53
C GLY A 414 -17.31 -16.99 20.12
N ALA A 415 -17.20 -17.57 21.30
CA ALA A 415 -15.91 -17.82 21.93
C ALA A 415 -15.06 -18.76 21.07
N SER A 416 -13.81 -18.34 20.78
CA SER A 416 -12.90 -19.12 19.96
C SER A 416 -11.87 -19.93 20.75
N GLY A 417 -11.56 -19.51 21.99
CA GLY A 417 -10.43 -20.05 22.73
C GLY A 417 -9.08 -19.71 22.09
N LEU A 418 -7.98 -20.24 22.62
CA LEU A 418 -6.67 -20.08 22.01
C LEU A 418 -6.52 -20.99 20.77
N PRO A 419 -5.69 -20.59 19.78
CA PRO A 419 -5.27 -21.51 18.71
C PRO A 419 -4.71 -22.81 19.29
N LEU A 420 -5.15 -23.95 18.76
CA LEU A 420 -4.87 -25.22 19.43
C LEU A 420 -3.39 -25.60 19.44
N PHE A 421 -2.64 -25.21 18.39
CA PHE A 421 -1.20 -25.47 18.35
C PHE A 421 -0.39 -24.67 19.37
N TYR A 422 -0.94 -23.58 19.95
CA TYR A 422 -0.27 -22.83 21.02
C TYR A 422 -0.02 -23.69 22.27
N ARG A 423 -0.72 -24.83 22.42
CA ARG A 423 -0.40 -25.81 23.46
C ARG A 423 0.99 -26.43 23.29
N HIS A 424 1.51 -26.44 22.06
CA HIS A 424 2.83 -26.95 21.69
C HIS A 424 3.85 -25.83 21.42
N LYS A 425 3.47 -24.57 21.73
CA LYS A 425 4.31 -23.39 21.61
C LYS A 425 4.56 -22.77 22.99
N PRO A 426 5.58 -23.28 23.73
CA PRO A 426 5.78 -22.94 25.13
C PRO A 426 6.17 -21.48 25.37
N ASP A 427 6.71 -20.80 24.36
CA ASP A 427 7.15 -19.41 24.42
C ASP A 427 6.04 -18.40 24.10
N THR A 428 4.83 -18.84 23.70
CA THR A 428 3.72 -17.89 23.48
C THR A 428 3.35 -17.13 24.77
N ALA A 429 3.10 -15.83 24.62
CA ALA A 429 2.56 -15.00 25.71
C ALA A 429 1.01 -14.98 25.71
N ALA A 430 0.37 -15.61 24.74
CA ALA A 430 -1.08 -15.71 24.68
C ALA A 430 -1.65 -16.45 25.92
N ARG A 431 -2.76 -15.93 26.42
CA ARG A 431 -3.50 -16.53 27.54
C ARG A 431 -4.95 -16.69 27.14
N ASP A 432 -5.57 -17.76 27.59
CA ASP A 432 -6.98 -18.01 27.33
C ASP A 432 -7.85 -16.92 27.96
N MET A 433 -8.81 -16.44 27.21
CA MET A 433 -9.80 -15.44 27.63
C MET A 433 -11.20 -16.06 27.46
N PRO A 434 -11.75 -16.68 28.54
CA PRO A 434 -13.04 -17.35 28.45
C PRO A 434 -14.14 -16.42 27.91
N GLY A 435 -14.85 -16.87 26.89
CA GLY A 435 -15.92 -16.11 26.25
C GLY A 435 -15.48 -15.12 25.16
N ALA A 436 -14.18 -14.90 24.97
CA ALA A 436 -13.69 -13.99 23.94
C ALA A 436 -13.79 -14.58 22.54
N ALA A 437 -14.20 -13.74 21.58
CA ALA A 437 -14.18 -14.05 20.15
C ALA A 437 -12.76 -13.85 19.57
N THR A 438 -12.53 -14.38 18.38
CA THR A 438 -11.24 -14.24 17.67
C THR A 438 -10.78 -12.78 17.55
N ARG A 439 -11.68 -11.86 17.20
CA ARG A 439 -11.37 -10.43 17.14
C ARG A 439 -10.93 -9.82 18.46
N ASP A 440 -11.44 -10.35 19.58
CA ASP A 440 -11.03 -9.85 20.92
C ASP A 440 -9.58 -10.22 21.22
N TYR A 441 -9.18 -11.47 20.91
CA TYR A 441 -7.80 -11.90 21.04
C TYR A 441 -6.87 -11.03 20.20
N LEU A 442 -7.12 -10.89 18.91
CA LEU A 442 -6.26 -10.13 18.00
C LEU A 442 -6.14 -8.66 18.40
N THR A 443 -7.25 -8.00 18.71
CA THR A 443 -7.22 -6.57 19.05
C THR A 443 -6.61 -6.30 20.42
N ILE A 444 -6.74 -7.23 21.38
CA ILE A 444 -6.06 -7.16 22.68
C ILE A 444 -4.55 -7.40 22.51
N TRP A 445 -4.14 -8.45 21.79
CA TRP A 445 -2.73 -8.75 21.58
C TRP A 445 -2.00 -7.61 20.88
N LEU A 446 -2.58 -7.04 19.82
CA LEU A 446 -1.99 -5.91 19.11
C LEU A 446 -1.94 -4.65 19.97
N SER A 447 -2.99 -4.35 20.72
CA SER A 447 -3.02 -3.19 21.63
C SER A 447 -2.04 -3.32 22.79
N GLN A 448 -1.67 -4.54 23.18
CA GLN A 448 -0.67 -4.77 24.22
C GLN A 448 0.72 -4.25 23.83
N TRP A 449 1.11 -4.38 22.54
CA TRP A 449 2.34 -3.78 22.04
C TRP A 449 2.34 -2.25 22.15
N VAL A 450 1.20 -1.64 21.88
CA VAL A 450 1.01 -0.20 22.08
C VAL A 450 1.15 0.17 23.56
N ARG A 451 0.51 -0.61 24.42
CA ARG A 451 0.49 -0.39 25.88
C ARG A 451 1.87 -0.52 26.53
N ASP A 452 2.69 -1.47 26.05
CA ASP A 452 3.96 -1.82 26.69
C ASP A 452 5.15 -1.03 26.11
N TYR A 453 5.06 -0.59 24.83
CA TYR A 453 6.17 0.03 24.10
C TYR A 453 5.91 1.44 23.58
N GLY A 454 4.69 1.92 23.63
CA GLY A 454 4.34 3.26 23.11
C GLY A 454 4.34 3.34 21.58
N ILE A 455 3.89 2.28 20.93
CA ILE A 455 3.71 2.28 19.46
C ILE A 455 2.66 3.32 19.10
N ASP A 456 2.97 4.23 18.17
CA ASP A 456 2.19 5.42 17.88
C ASP A 456 1.03 5.18 16.89
N GLY A 457 1.09 4.10 16.15
CA GLY A 457 0.05 3.79 15.19
C GLY A 457 0.19 2.44 14.51
N PHE A 458 -0.83 2.11 13.69
CA PHE A 458 -0.85 0.93 12.84
C PHE A 458 -1.10 1.29 11.38
N ARG A 459 -0.44 0.56 10.49
CA ARG A 459 -0.91 0.33 9.13
C ARG A 459 -1.60 -1.03 9.10
N VAL A 460 -2.87 -1.03 8.76
CA VAL A 460 -3.68 -2.25 8.71
C VAL A 460 -3.66 -2.81 7.30
N ASP A 461 -3.05 -3.98 7.17
CA ASP A 461 -3.00 -4.76 5.94
C ASP A 461 -4.40 -5.22 5.55
N THR A 462 -4.68 -5.26 4.24
CA THR A 462 -5.91 -5.83 3.68
C THR A 462 -7.19 -5.40 4.41
N ALA A 463 -7.30 -4.13 4.82
CA ALA A 463 -8.45 -3.61 5.55
C ALA A 463 -9.78 -3.79 4.81
N LYS A 464 -9.74 -3.90 3.48
CA LYS A 464 -10.91 -4.21 2.65
C LYS A 464 -11.56 -5.56 3.00
N HIS A 465 -10.76 -6.48 3.52
CA HIS A 465 -11.15 -7.88 3.77
C HIS A 465 -11.50 -8.15 5.24
N VAL A 466 -11.52 -7.12 6.08
CA VAL A 466 -11.87 -7.21 7.50
C VAL A 466 -13.14 -6.39 7.74
N GLU A 467 -14.08 -6.94 8.53
CA GLU A 467 -15.29 -6.21 8.85
C GLU A 467 -15.02 -4.98 9.72
N LYS A 468 -15.70 -3.90 9.41
CA LYS A 468 -15.48 -2.57 10.01
C LYS A 468 -15.61 -2.52 11.54
N PRO A 469 -16.53 -3.25 12.18
CA PRO A 469 -16.58 -3.28 13.65
C PRO A 469 -15.30 -3.80 14.31
N THR A 470 -14.60 -4.76 13.72
CA THR A 470 -13.29 -5.23 14.22
C THR A 470 -12.21 -4.17 14.07
N LEU A 471 -12.20 -3.45 12.94
CA LEU A 471 -11.27 -2.33 12.70
C LEU A 471 -11.51 -1.18 13.69
N ALA A 472 -12.77 -0.82 13.94
CA ALA A 472 -13.15 0.18 14.93
C ALA A 472 -12.73 -0.22 16.36
N LEU A 473 -12.93 -1.49 16.72
CA LEU A 473 -12.50 -2.05 18.01
C LEU A 473 -10.97 -2.00 18.18
N LEU A 474 -10.22 -2.33 17.14
CA LEU A 474 -8.77 -2.23 17.13
C LEU A 474 -8.32 -0.80 17.42
N LYS A 475 -8.88 0.17 16.70
CA LYS A 475 -8.58 1.60 16.90
C LYS A 475 -8.91 2.04 18.33
N GLN A 476 -10.07 1.66 18.83
CA GLN A 476 -10.50 2.01 20.19
C GLN A 476 -9.52 1.50 21.25
N ARG A 477 -9.18 0.21 21.19
CA ARG A 477 -8.27 -0.42 22.15
C ARG A 477 -6.85 0.15 22.08
N ALA A 478 -6.33 0.32 20.87
CA ALA A 478 -5.00 0.88 20.66
C ALA A 478 -4.91 2.34 21.11
N THR A 479 -5.97 3.15 20.88
CA THR A 479 -6.02 4.53 21.36
C THR A 479 -5.99 4.61 22.89
N ALA A 480 -6.76 3.76 23.56
CA ALA A 480 -6.74 3.68 25.02
C ALA A 480 -5.37 3.20 25.56
N ALA A 481 -4.76 2.24 24.87
CA ALA A 481 -3.44 1.71 25.23
C ALA A 481 -2.34 2.78 25.11
N LEU A 482 -2.32 3.57 24.02
CA LEU A 482 -1.34 4.65 23.87
C LEU A 482 -1.54 5.75 24.90
N ALA A 483 -2.78 6.15 25.17
CA ALA A 483 -3.09 7.15 26.20
C ALA A 483 -2.59 6.71 27.57
N ALA A 484 -2.78 5.43 27.92
CA ALA A 484 -2.28 4.87 29.17
C ALA A 484 -0.75 4.84 29.21
N TRP A 485 -0.10 4.43 28.11
CA TRP A 485 1.36 4.43 28.05
C TRP A 485 1.93 5.85 28.21
N LYS A 486 1.37 6.85 27.54
CA LYS A 486 1.80 8.26 27.66
C LYS A 486 1.64 8.80 29.09
N ALA A 487 0.54 8.45 29.76
CA ALA A 487 0.31 8.84 31.16
C ALA A 487 1.36 8.26 32.12
N GLU A 488 1.83 7.04 31.86
CA GLU A 488 2.86 6.38 32.67
C GLU A 488 4.29 6.76 32.29
N HIS A 489 4.50 7.24 31.05
CA HIS A 489 5.81 7.59 30.53
C HIS A 489 5.87 9.04 30.00
N PRO A 490 5.49 10.05 30.83
CA PRO A 490 5.38 11.44 30.34
C PRO A 490 6.70 12.03 29.83
N GLN A 491 7.85 11.48 30.26
CA GLN A 491 9.17 11.92 29.80
C GLN A 491 9.59 11.31 28.46
N GLN A 492 8.91 10.25 28.03
CA GLN A 492 9.19 9.55 26.76
C GLN A 492 8.12 9.85 25.71
N ALA A 493 6.96 10.33 26.14
CA ALA A 493 5.87 10.72 25.24
C ALA A 493 6.33 11.87 24.34
N LEU A 494 6.18 11.67 23.04
CA LEU A 494 6.65 12.62 22.02
C LEU A 494 5.77 13.89 21.96
N ASP A 495 4.46 13.67 22.07
CA ASP A 495 3.39 14.70 22.03
C ASP A 495 2.09 14.12 22.60
N ASP A 496 1.02 14.92 22.50
CA ASP A 496 -0.33 14.53 22.94
C ASP A 496 -1.17 13.94 21.77
N ALA A 497 -0.56 13.69 20.60
CA ALA A 497 -1.28 13.12 19.46
C ALA A 497 -1.87 11.75 19.80
N PRO A 498 -3.14 11.48 19.46
CA PRO A 498 -3.75 10.18 19.69
C PRO A 498 -3.14 9.13 18.78
N PHE A 499 -3.41 7.85 19.10
CA PHE A 499 -3.02 6.73 18.26
C PHE A 499 -3.53 6.93 16.82
N TRP A 500 -2.66 6.72 15.84
CA TRP A 500 -2.97 6.92 14.43
C TRP A 500 -3.10 5.59 13.67
N MET A 501 -4.10 5.49 12.80
CA MET A 501 -4.34 4.27 12.04
C MET A 501 -4.57 4.60 10.56
N THR A 502 -3.75 4.00 9.69
CA THR A 502 -3.94 4.01 8.24
C THR A 502 -4.26 2.62 7.73
N GLY A 503 -4.95 2.52 6.61
CA GLY A 503 -5.42 1.24 6.08
C GLY A 503 -5.16 1.06 4.60
N GLU A 504 -4.94 -0.19 4.24
CA GLU A 504 -4.92 -0.63 2.86
C GLU A 504 -6.29 -1.14 2.44
N ALA A 505 -6.99 -0.35 1.62
CA ALA A 505 -8.12 -0.82 0.83
C ALA A 505 -7.73 -0.68 -0.64
N TRP A 506 -7.41 -1.78 -1.28
CA TRP A 506 -6.86 -1.79 -2.64
C TRP A 506 -7.70 -0.97 -3.62
N GLY A 507 -7.04 0.00 -4.26
CA GLY A 507 -7.67 0.94 -5.19
C GLY A 507 -8.34 2.15 -4.55
N HIS A 508 -8.19 2.37 -3.24
CA HIS A 508 -8.68 3.58 -2.58
C HIS A 508 -7.87 4.81 -3.03
N GLY A 509 -8.58 5.89 -3.33
CA GLY A 509 -7.99 7.16 -3.73
C GLY A 509 -8.35 8.29 -2.76
N VAL A 510 -8.34 9.55 -3.25
CA VAL A 510 -8.70 10.73 -2.46
C VAL A 510 -10.22 10.84 -2.36
N MET A 511 -10.81 10.07 -1.46
CA MET A 511 -12.24 10.07 -1.16
C MET A 511 -12.49 9.84 0.33
N LYS A 512 -13.54 10.46 0.88
CA LYS A 512 -13.99 10.19 2.25
C LYS A 512 -14.92 8.99 2.24
N SER A 513 -14.38 7.82 2.55
CA SER A 513 -15.10 6.55 2.64
C SER A 513 -15.56 6.28 4.08
N ASP A 514 -16.37 5.24 4.26
CA ASP A 514 -16.84 4.81 5.58
C ASP A 514 -15.75 4.18 6.47
N TYR A 515 -14.54 3.93 5.94
CA TYR A 515 -13.38 3.55 6.76
C TYR A 515 -13.04 4.61 7.81
N TYR A 516 -13.20 5.91 7.48
CA TYR A 516 -12.93 7.01 8.40
C TYR A 516 -13.89 7.04 9.61
N GLN A 517 -15.09 6.49 9.46
CA GLN A 517 -16.04 6.32 10.56
C GLN A 517 -15.78 5.05 11.37
N ASN A 518 -14.89 4.18 10.91
CA ASN A 518 -14.56 2.88 11.50
C ASN A 518 -13.10 2.79 11.96
N GLY A 519 -12.53 3.93 12.38
CA GLY A 519 -11.27 3.98 13.10
C GLY A 519 -10.06 4.45 12.30
N PHE A 520 -10.16 4.62 10.98
CA PHE A 520 -9.04 5.09 10.18
C PHE A 520 -8.91 6.61 10.16
N ASP A 521 -7.70 7.08 10.36
CA ASP A 521 -7.33 8.50 10.24
C ASP A 521 -6.87 8.86 8.83
N ALA A 522 -6.37 7.86 8.09
CA ALA A 522 -5.96 7.98 6.69
C ALA A 522 -6.17 6.66 5.95
N MET A 523 -6.29 6.73 4.64
CA MET A 523 -6.25 5.56 3.76
C MET A 523 -5.10 5.70 2.75
N ILE A 524 -4.49 4.59 2.36
CA ILE A 524 -3.44 4.58 1.33
C ILE A 524 -4.05 5.04 0.01
N ASN A 525 -3.40 6.02 -0.62
CA ASN A 525 -3.84 6.62 -1.89
C ASN A 525 -3.14 5.94 -3.07
N PHE A 526 -3.81 4.98 -3.67
CA PHE A 526 -3.30 4.20 -4.81
C PHE A 526 -3.24 5.00 -6.12
N ASP A 527 -4.00 6.11 -6.23
CA ASP A 527 -4.05 6.90 -7.45
C ASP A 527 -2.80 7.75 -7.66
N PHE A 528 -2.12 8.13 -6.55
CA PHE A 528 -1.04 9.12 -6.61
C PHE A 528 0.18 8.65 -7.42
N GLN A 529 0.52 7.37 -7.37
CA GLN A 529 1.64 6.81 -8.14
C GLN A 529 1.48 7.08 -9.65
N ASP A 530 0.29 6.85 -10.20
CA ASP A 530 0.01 7.08 -11.61
C ASP A 530 -0.11 8.58 -11.94
N GLN A 531 -0.69 9.38 -11.04
CA GLN A 531 -0.76 10.84 -11.20
C GLN A 531 0.63 11.48 -11.21
N ALA A 532 1.52 11.04 -10.33
CA ALA A 532 2.91 11.48 -10.31
C ALA A 532 3.67 11.05 -11.57
N SER A 533 3.44 9.82 -12.05
CA SER A 533 4.02 9.32 -13.30
C SER A 533 3.64 10.20 -14.51
N GLN A 534 2.38 10.62 -14.57
CA GLN A 534 1.89 11.51 -15.64
C GLN A 534 2.50 12.92 -15.59
N ALA A 535 2.84 13.42 -14.41
CA ALA A 535 3.46 14.72 -14.20
C ALA A 535 5.01 14.68 -14.25
N LEU A 536 5.57 13.48 -14.42
CA LEU A 536 7.03 13.33 -14.49
C LEU A 536 7.59 14.02 -15.75
N GLY A 537 8.63 14.83 -15.57
CA GLY A 537 9.21 15.65 -16.64
C GLY A 537 8.64 17.08 -16.71
N CYS A 538 7.46 17.33 -16.11
CA CYS A 538 6.87 18.65 -16.00
C CYS A 538 6.15 18.84 -14.67
N PHE A 539 6.83 19.39 -13.69
CA PHE A 539 6.25 19.56 -12.34
C PHE A 539 4.92 20.35 -12.36
N ALA A 540 4.73 21.25 -13.31
CA ALA A 540 3.49 22.02 -13.42
C ALA A 540 2.25 21.15 -13.71
N ASP A 541 2.41 19.97 -14.30
CA ASP A 541 1.29 19.10 -14.65
C ASP A 541 0.61 18.45 -13.42
N ILE A 542 1.25 18.49 -12.25
CA ILE A 542 0.64 18.03 -10.99
C ILE A 542 -0.40 19.00 -10.40
N ASP A 543 -0.48 20.24 -10.90
CA ASP A 543 -1.27 21.31 -10.29
C ASP A 543 -2.75 20.95 -10.07
N ALA A 544 -3.38 20.33 -11.06
CA ALA A 544 -4.78 19.90 -10.95
C ALA A 544 -4.97 18.88 -9.82
N THR A 545 -4.06 17.90 -9.71
CA THR A 545 -4.06 16.90 -8.64
C THR A 545 -3.89 17.56 -7.28
N TYR A 546 -2.91 18.46 -7.13
CA TYR A 546 -2.67 19.16 -5.87
C TYR A 546 -3.85 20.02 -5.43
N ARG A 547 -4.48 20.77 -6.35
CA ARG A 547 -5.67 21.57 -6.03
C ARG A 547 -6.83 20.69 -5.55
N GLN A 548 -7.10 19.61 -6.27
CA GLN A 548 -8.14 18.67 -5.88
C GLN A 548 -7.88 18.03 -4.52
N MET A 549 -6.63 17.63 -4.26
CA MET A 549 -6.24 17.08 -2.95
C MET A 549 -6.37 18.13 -1.84
N ALA A 550 -5.82 19.32 -2.02
CA ALA A 550 -5.89 20.39 -1.02
C ALA A 550 -7.34 20.82 -0.71
N GLU A 551 -8.24 20.79 -1.70
CA GLU A 551 -9.66 21.05 -1.51
C GLU A 551 -10.36 19.94 -0.73
N ARG A 552 -10.09 18.67 -1.05
CA ARG A 552 -10.79 17.52 -0.45
C ARG A 552 -10.29 17.14 0.93
N LEU A 553 -8.99 17.28 1.19
CA LEU A 553 -8.34 16.83 2.44
C LEU A 553 -8.50 17.82 3.61
N GLN A 554 -9.66 18.46 3.75
CA GLN A 554 -9.92 19.40 4.84
C GLN A 554 -10.35 18.69 6.14
N ASP A 555 -11.03 17.55 6.03
CA ASP A 555 -11.62 16.83 7.16
C ASP A 555 -11.30 15.33 7.17
N PHE A 556 -10.42 14.88 6.29
CA PHE A 556 -9.85 13.52 6.27
C PHE A 556 -8.43 13.56 5.68
N ASN A 557 -7.72 12.45 5.75
CA ASN A 557 -6.34 12.36 5.28
C ASN A 557 -6.14 11.12 4.39
N VAL A 558 -5.11 11.16 3.57
CA VAL A 558 -4.64 10.02 2.81
C VAL A 558 -3.13 9.87 2.97
N LEU A 559 -2.61 8.70 2.64
CA LEU A 559 -1.17 8.41 2.59
C LEU A 559 -0.78 8.16 1.14
N SER A 560 -0.24 9.19 0.48
CA SER A 560 0.18 9.13 -0.93
C SER A 560 1.60 8.58 -1.08
N TYR A 561 1.88 7.80 -2.12
CA TYR A 561 3.17 7.15 -2.35
C TYR A 561 3.57 7.12 -3.82
N LEU A 562 4.86 6.93 -4.08
CA LEU A 562 5.44 6.69 -5.42
C LEU A 562 5.72 5.22 -5.65
N SER A 563 6.27 4.54 -4.66
CA SER A 563 6.65 3.13 -4.72
C SER A 563 6.04 2.33 -3.57
N SER A 564 5.82 1.05 -3.80
CA SER A 564 5.35 0.13 -2.78
C SER A 564 5.87 -1.28 -3.04
N HIS A 565 5.84 -2.12 -2.02
CA HIS A 565 6.22 -3.54 -2.10
C HIS A 565 5.24 -4.40 -2.91
N ASP A 566 4.03 -3.89 -3.20
CA ASP A 566 2.94 -4.58 -3.92
C ASP A 566 2.61 -3.94 -5.27
N THR A 567 3.25 -2.84 -5.63
CA THR A 567 3.05 -2.18 -6.92
C THR A 567 4.35 -2.18 -7.73
N ARG A 568 5.00 -1.04 -7.87
CA ARG A 568 6.25 -0.93 -8.62
C ARG A 568 7.23 0.03 -7.92
N LEU A 569 8.51 -0.08 -8.22
CA LEU A 569 9.49 0.93 -7.84
C LEU A 569 9.50 2.04 -8.90
N PHE A 570 9.19 3.25 -8.49
CA PHE A 570 9.08 4.41 -9.37
C PHE A 570 10.41 4.70 -10.10
N PHE A 571 11.53 4.57 -9.40
CA PHE A 571 12.85 4.75 -10.01
C PHE A 571 13.09 3.83 -11.21
N ALA A 572 12.74 2.56 -11.07
CA ALA A 572 12.94 1.57 -12.14
C ALA A 572 11.91 1.70 -13.27
N SER A 573 10.63 1.86 -12.90
CA SER A 573 9.51 1.76 -13.84
C SER A 573 9.17 3.07 -14.53
N ASP A 574 9.07 4.16 -13.77
CA ASP A 574 8.58 5.46 -14.24
C ASP A 574 9.75 6.39 -14.56
N ALA A 575 10.69 6.54 -13.63
CA ALA A 575 11.91 7.32 -13.83
C ALA A 575 12.94 6.61 -14.75
N LYS A 576 12.75 5.32 -15.06
CA LYS A 576 13.60 4.51 -15.94
C LYS A 576 15.09 4.59 -15.60
N GLY A 577 15.41 4.58 -14.30
CA GLY A 577 16.77 4.68 -13.79
C GLY A 577 17.38 6.08 -13.84
N SER A 578 16.60 7.10 -14.22
CA SER A 578 17.10 8.48 -14.30
C SER A 578 17.08 9.16 -12.94
N GLN A 579 18.25 9.56 -12.44
CA GLN A 579 18.34 10.35 -11.19
C GLN A 579 17.64 11.71 -11.31
N VAL A 580 17.66 12.33 -12.49
CA VAL A 580 16.97 13.61 -12.74
C VAL A 580 15.46 13.44 -12.60
N HIS A 581 14.89 12.38 -13.14
CA HIS A 581 13.47 12.08 -12.97
C HIS A 581 13.16 11.70 -11.52
N GLN A 582 14.05 11.00 -10.82
CA GLN A 582 13.83 10.67 -9.41
C GLN A 582 13.94 11.90 -8.49
N GLN A 583 14.71 12.92 -8.85
CA GLN A 583 14.67 14.22 -8.20
C GLN A 583 13.30 14.91 -8.41
N GLN A 584 12.78 14.87 -9.63
CA GLN A 584 11.44 15.40 -9.91
C GLN A 584 10.34 14.63 -9.16
N ALA A 585 10.50 13.32 -8.99
CA ALA A 585 9.61 12.49 -8.19
C ALA A 585 9.58 12.95 -6.71
N ALA A 586 10.71 13.38 -6.15
CA ALA A 586 10.76 14.00 -4.83
C ALA A 586 9.89 15.26 -4.76
N ASN A 587 9.96 16.15 -5.77
CA ASN A 587 9.12 17.35 -5.83
C ASN A 587 7.64 16.97 -5.82
N LEU A 588 7.26 15.98 -6.64
CA LEU A 588 5.88 15.51 -6.77
C LEU A 588 5.33 14.93 -5.46
N LEU A 589 6.12 14.15 -4.73
CA LEU A 589 5.69 13.50 -3.50
C LEU A 589 5.76 14.43 -2.28
N LEU A 590 6.95 14.99 -2.03
CA LEU A 590 7.21 15.70 -0.77
C LEU A 590 6.53 17.08 -0.69
N LEU A 591 6.07 17.61 -1.81
CA LEU A 591 5.27 18.84 -1.85
C LEU A 591 3.76 18.56 -2.02
N ALA A 592 3.32 17.31 -1.97
CA ALA A 592 1.91 16.93 -2.07
C ALA A 592 1.10 17.30 -0.82
N PRO A 593 -0.20 17.64 -0.95
CA PRO A 593 -1.14 17.72 0.17
C PRO A 593 -1.38 16.35 0.81
N GLY A 594 -1.78 16.34 2.09
CA GLY A 594 -1.98 15.13 2.88
C GLY A 594 -0.66 14.50 3.34
N ALA A 595 -0.75 13.38 4.07
CA ALA A 595 0.43 12.61 4.45
C ALA A 595 1.06 11.92 3.22
N VAL A 596 2.37 11.71 3.28
CA VAL A 596 3.13 11.06 2.21
C VAL A 596 3.96 9.90 2.74
N GLN A 597 4.16 8.90 1.90
CA GLN A 597 4.98 7.73 2.18
C GLN A 597 6.19 7.71 1.26
N ILE A 598 7.37 7.64 1.85
CA ILE A 598 8.60 7.24 1.16
C ILE A 598 8.75 5.73 1.36
N TYR A 599 8.75 4.96 0.30
CA TYR A 599 9.14 3.56 0.36
C TYR A 599 10.66 3.47 0.34
N TYR A 600 11.24 2.69 1.26
CA TYR A 600 12.69 2.66 1.45
C TYR A 600 13.43 2.52 0.12
N GLY A 601 14.36 3.41 -0.11
CA GLY A 601 15.14 3.48 -1.34
C GLY A 601 14.56 4.35 -2.46
N ASP A 602 13.40 4.99 -2.30
CA ASP A 602 12.95 6.04 -3.22
C ASP A 602 13.96 7.19 -3.27
N GLU A 603 14.47 7.59 -2.11
CA GLU A 603 15.45 8.67 -1.94
C GLU A 603 16.86 8.34 -2.45
N SER A 604 17.14 7.05 -2.63
CA SER A 604 18.44 6.55 -3.08
C SER A 604 18.42 6.03 -4.51
N GLY A 605 17.27 6.03 -5.18
CA GLY A 605 17.13 5.39 -6.50
C GLY A 605 17.50 3.90 -6.43
N ARG A 606 16.93 3.17 -5.46
CA ARG A 606 17.18 1.75 -5.25
C ARG A 606 16.74 0.93 -6.47
N PRO A 607 17.61 0.04 -6.99
CA PRO A 607 17.27 -0.78 -8.15
C PRO A 607 16.35 -1.96 -7.77
N LEU A 608 15.69 -2.53 -8.78
CA LEU A 608 14.99 -3.81 -8.63
C LEU A 608 15.99 -4.91 -8.29
N GLY A 609 15.56 -5.81 -7.42
CA GLY A 609 16.26 -7.06 -7.13
C GLY A 609 15.86 -8.21 -8.04
N PRO A 610 16.40 -9.41 -7.80
CA PRO A 610 16.00 -10.61 -8.50
C PRO A 610 14.52 -10.96 -8.21
N THR A 611 13.83 -11.48 -9.21
CA THR A 611 12.38 -11.71 -9.15
C THR A 611 11.99 -13.19 -9.10
N GLY A 612 12.80 -14.06 -9.69
CA GLY A 612 12.29 -15.38 -10.02
C GLY A 612 11.00 -15.29 -10.86
N SER A 613 10.07 -16.16 -10.62
CA SER A 613 8.74 -16.13 -11.26
C SER A 613 7.71 -15.24 -10.54
N ASP A 614 8.13 -14.48 -9.51
CA ASP A 614 7.32 -13.47 -8.83
C ASP A 614 7.90 -12.06 -9.01
N PRO A 615 7.33 -11.25 -9.92
CA PRO A 615 7.83 -9.90 -10.19
C PRO A 615 7.87 -8.97 -8.96
N LEU A 616 7.03 -9.22 -7.94
CA LEU A 616 7.00 -8.41 -6.73
C LEU A 616 8.26 -8.56 -5.87
N GLN A 617 8.97 -9.69 -5.97
CA GLN A 617 10.24 -9.85 -5.26
C GLN A 617 11.26 -8.78 -5.66
N GLY A 618 11.25 -8.33 -6.90
CA GLY A 618 12.13 -7.27 -7.38
C GLY A 618 11.93 -5.93 -6.67
N THR A 619 10.71 -5.62 -6.22
CA THR A 619 10.42 -4.39 -5.47
C THR A 619 10.92 -4.44 -4.03
N ARG A 620 11.33 -5.61 -3.57
CA ARG A 620 11.75 -5.93 -2.19
C ARG A 620 13.25 -6.17 -2.08
N SER A 621 14.03 -5.54 -2.95
CA SER A 621 15.51 -5.59 -2.94
C SER A 621 16.09 -4.94 -1.68
N ASP A 622 17.34 -5.25 -1.37
CA ASP A 622 18.05 -4.65 -0.24
C ASP A 622 18.32 -3.17 -0.46
N MET A 623 18.43 -2.41 0.63
CA MET A 623 18.80 -0.99 0.57
C MET A 623 20.20 -0.82 0.00
N ASN A 624 20.35 0.10 -0.94
CA ASN A 624 21.60 0.32 -1.68
C ASN A 624 22.54 1.32 -0.97
N TRP A 625 22.84 1.06 0.31
CA TRP A 625 23.66 1.93 1.16
C TRP A 625 24.99 2.39 0.53
N PRO A 626 25.77 1.53 -0.14
CA PRO A 626 27.08 1.95 -0.70
C PRO A 626 26.98 3.06 -1.75
N GLU A 627 25.88 3.11 -2.51
CA GLU A 627 25.67 4.09 -3.57
C GLU A 627 25.41 5.50 -3.03
N LEU A 628 24.95 5.62 -1.77
CA LEU A 628 24.59 6.90 -1.14
C LEU A 628 25.78 7.79 -0.82
N GLN A 629 26.97 7.23 -0.70
CA GLN A 629 28.21 7.99 -0.50
C GLN A 629 28.91 8.33 -1.82
N GLY A 630 28.37 7.88 -2.94
CA GLY A 630 28.92 8.05 -4.27
C GLY A 630 27.95 8.74 -5.23
N GLU A 631 27.61 8.06 -6.29
CA GLU A 631 26.81 8.61 -7.40
C GLU A 631 25.39 9.04 -7.03
N LYS A 632 24.81 8.48 -5.97
CA LYS A 632 23.46 8.80 -5.49
C LYS A 632 23.46 9.92 -4.42
N ALA A 633 24.59 10.39 -3.96
CA ALA A 633 24.66 11.44 -2.94
C ALA A 633 23.89 12.72 -3.33
N PRO A 634 23.97 13.24 -4.58
CA PRO A 634 23.17 14.40 -4.99
C PRO A 634 21.67 14.15 -4.98
N LEU A 635 21.24 12.95 -5.35
CA LEU A 635 19.84 12.55 -5.31
C LEU A 635 19.33 12.55 -3.86
N LEU A 636 20.04 11.88 -2.96
CA LEU A 636 19.71 11.87 -1.53
C LEU A 636 19.65 13.29 -0.95
N ALA A 637 20.61 14.14 -1.25
CA ALA A 637 20.66 15.52 -0.77
C ALA A 637 19.42 16.31 -1.21
N HIS A 638 18.91 16.08 -2.42
CA HIS A 638 17.68 16.71 -2.90
C HIS A 638 16.45 16.23 -2.11
N TRP A 639 16.30 14.93 -1.91
CA TRP A 639 15.22 14.36 -1.09
C TRP A 639 15.26 14.89 0.34
N GLN A 640 16.45 14.97 0.95
CA GLN A 640 16.63 15.54 2.30
C GLN A 640 16.19 17.00 2.38
N ARG A 641 16.52 17.84 1.39
CA ARG A 641 16.12 19.25 1.36
C ARG A 641 14.60 19.40 1.35
N LEU A 642 13.91 18.65 0.49
CA LEU A 642 12.46 18.70 0.42
C LEU A 642 11.79 18.09 1.64
N GLY A 643 12.31 16.99 2.16
CA GLY A 643 11.80 16.36 3.38
C GLY A 643 11.91 17.27 4.59
N GLN A 644 13.05 17.96 4.75
CA GLN A 644 13.27 18.94 5.82
C GLN A 644 12.36 20.16 5.67
N PHE A 645 12.14 20.65 4.45
CA PHE A 645 11.21 21.73 4.17
C PHE A 645 9.77 21.34 4.56
N ARG A 646 9.34 20.13 4.14
CA ARG A 646 8.03 19.60 4.51
C ARG A 646 7.88 19.45 6.02
N ALA A 647 8.89 18.87 6.70
CA ALA A 647 8.84 18.69 8.15
C ALA A 647 8.75 20.02 8.92
N ARG A 648 9.31 21.08 8.36
CA ARG A 648 9.29 22.44 8.93
C ARG A 648 7.96 23.15 8.73
N HIS A 649 7.22 22.84 7.65
CA HIS A 649 6.05 23.57 7.20
C HIS A 649 4.80 22.69 7.09
N PRO A 650 3.99 22.57 8.14
CA PRO A 650 2.70 21.86 8.10
C PRO A 650 1.75 22.37 7.01
N ALA A 651 1.92 23.61 6.56
CA ALA A 651 1.15 24.17 5.44
C ALA A 651 1.33 23.36 4.15
N ILE A 652 2.43 22.62 3.98
CA ILE A 652 2.65 21.78 2.79
C ILE A 652 1.60 20.66 2.71
N GLY A 653 1.37 19.95 3.80
CA GLY A 653 0.40 18.85 3.84
C GLY A 653 -1.04 19.28 4.10
N GLY A 654 -1.25 20.22 5.04
CA GLY A 654 -2.57 20.61 5.55
C GLY A 654 -3.07 21.99 5.12
N GLY A 655 -2.29 22.75 4.36
CA GLY A 655 -2.63 24.12 4.02
C GLY A 655 -3.58 24.26 2.84
N VAL A 656 -4.34 25.37 2.85
CA VAL A 656 -5.15 25.79 1.69
C VAL A 656 -4.23 26.24 0.57
N GLN A 657 -4.42 25.68 -0.63
CA GLN A 657 -3.61 25.99 -1.80
C GLN A 657 -4.19 27.12 -2.61
N THR A 658 -3.34 28.10 -2.95
CA THR A 658 -3.62 29.14 -3.93
C THR A 658 -2.69 29.00 -5.13
N PRO A 659 -3.22 28.79 -6.35
CA PRO A 659 -2.39 28.70 -7.56
C PRO A 659 -1.93 30.09 -8.01
N TRP A 660 -0.73 30.16 -8.59
CA TRP A 660 -0.16 31.38 -9.16
C TRP A 660 0.18 31.16 -10.63
N PRO A 661 -0.78 31.34 -11.55
CA PRO A 661 -0.51 31.17 -12.97
C PRO A 661 0.43 32.28 -13.46
N HIS A 662 1.56 31.89 -14.02
CA HIS A 662 2.54 32.80 -14.62
C HIS A 662 3.18 32.18 -15.87
N ALA A 663 3.47 33.00 -16.88
CA ALA A 663 4.01 32.52 -18.17
C ALA A 663 5.45 31.98 -18.07
N ALA A 664 6.23 32.44 -17.09
CA ALA A 664 7.65 32.12 -16.98
C ALA A 664 7.97 31.03 -15.93
N TYR A 665 7.07 30.74 -15.03
CA TYR A 665 7.24 29.73 -13.97
C TYR A 665 5.92 29.13 -13.54
N TYR A 666 5.97 27.95 -12.92
CA TYR A 666 4.86 27.37 -12.16
C TYR A 666 5.03 27.72 -10.70
N ALA A 667 3.96 28.14 -10.03
CA ALA A 667 3.99 28.44 -8.61
C ALA A 667 2.64 28.19 -7.93
N PHE A 668 2.71 27.84 -6.66
CA PHE A 668 1.57 27.82 -5.74
C PHE A 668 2.01 28.25 -4.35
N SER A 669 1.11 28.81 -3.57
CA SER A 669 1.31 29.04 -2.14
C SER A 669 0.38 28.13 -1.33
N ARG A 670 0.80 27.82 -0.10
CA ARG A 670 -0.05 27.18 0.90
C ARG A 670 0.05 27.89 2.23
N ARG A 671 -1.09 27.95 2.92
CA ARG A 671 -1.22 28.59 4.22
C ARG A 671 -1.99 27.69 5.18
N LEU A 672 -1.46 27.57 6.42
CA LEU A 672 -2.11 26.91 7.55
C LEU A 672 -1.86 27.77 8.80
N GLY A 673 -2.87 28.51 9.25
CA GLY A 673 -2.68 29.50 10.31
C GLY A 673 -1.62 30.53 9.92
N ASP A 674 -0.58 30.67 10.76
CA ASP A 674 0.53 31.57 10.51
C ASP A 674 1.63 30.98 9.62
N ASP A 675 1.61 29.68 9.41
CA ASP A 675 2.54 29.03 8.50
C ASP A 675 2.15 29.29 7.04
N LYS A 676 3.08 29.85 6.28
CA LYS A 676 2.87 30.20 4.86
C LYS A 676 4.13 29.92 4.06
N VAL A 677 3.94 29.29 2.92
CA VAL A 677 5.03 28.94 2.00
C VAL A 677 4.60 29.22 0.57
N MET A 678 5.59 29.42 -0.30
CA MET A 678 5.37 29.46 -1.74
C MET A 678 6.42 28.58 -2.43
N VAL A 679 5.95 27.69 -3.28
CA VAL A 679 6.78 26.82 -4.12
C VAL A 679 6.79 27.41 -5.52
N VAL A 680 7.97 27.59 -6.08
CA VAL A 680 8.17 28.11 -7.45
C VAL A 680 9.06 27.17 -8.23
N TRP A 681 8.68 26.85 -9.43
CA TRP A 681 9.50 26.09 -10.36
C TRP A 681 9.70 26.85 -11.66
N ALA A 682 10.96 27.14 -11.99
CA ALA A 682 11.33 28.01 -13.08
C ALA A 682 11.25 27.36 -14.49
N GLY A 683 10.87 26.10 -14.58
CA GLY A 683 10.58 25.45 -15.87
C GLY A 683 9.35 26.06 -16.53
N LYS A 684 9.43 26.39 -17.81
CA LYS A 684 8.26 26.91 -18.56
C LYS A 684 7.27 25.79 -18.81
N ARG A 685 5.98 26.10 -18.64
CA ARG A 685 4.90 25.21 -19.06
C ARG A 685 4.90 25.12 -20.59
N SER A 686 4.93 23.92 -21.15
CA SER A 686 4.62 23.75 -22.58
C SER A 686 3.15 24.10 -22.78
N GLN A 687 2.86 25.02 -23.68
CA GLN A 687 1.49 25.35 -24.09
C GLN A 687 0.85 24.19 -24.85
#